data_617adbe8be02b9227e7da84c032935cf
#
_entry.id   617adbe8be02b9227e7da84c032935cf
#
_cell.length_a   1.000
_cell.length_b   1.000
_cell.length_c   1.000
_cell.angle_alpha   90.00
_cell.angle_beta   90.00
_cell.angle_gamma   90.00
#
_symmetry.space_group_name_H-M   'P 1'
#
loop_
_entity.id
_entity.type
_entity.pdbx_description
1 polymer ?
#
loop_
_entity_poly.entity_id
_entity_poly.type
_entity_poly.pdbx_seq_one_letter_code
_entity_poly.pdbx_strand_id
1 'polypeptide(L)'
;SGPQGGSTWLDYHPYVFDRRADALRRHPFEPTLVDLGGGRKAEVLFSRVRVPMPTSVALDDFLLATHIGGYTGEASTIRDYTSMLRFDDGAGWSEPVPCSVNAPVEHDGWWFFQAQWDPPDQARFEGDRASRGLNYTVLGVANREGVMIQLFGCILSVVGMAYAFYVKPIIKRRKREAAQALAAQVRAGGQRASTALMVAVACAVLACAVPARADEAAKPFHEAVDLLPLGEVAVQTEGRLKSFGSFANTQMSFVSGPRRINGQSPEFTYLDLLLRPEAYEDADIVFVKGAAARVPIAEAVIDSSKGDDARKAAEERMAGFLKHGLISPALLQRPEVMATLRQMEQDLIRTEKVVSQIQGAMSVREPKYLLSRLLVIPPATDDPQQRWHSLGEVMMLAVDAERAKAAGIDQKPLPGIDIALQRAVASAWKDLVDAWAAQDAAAASKAVAALAASVHAVNPAVYPDTARLGWESWYFRNGNLTRVWLVYMAAIILLLLGLVYRWPRALAWGLAVFGIAFLLQTAAVMLRWWISQRWPNSNMFEAVTTASWFGACCAAGLELWLRRRPVRGWFALTASACSMVALMAAHFLPVQLNPNISNMMPVLHDVWLYIHTNVIIFSYALIFMAAISAGGYLLYRWRGGPATYARAGGTAAIVMAGGTGSAAAGGAGGAVVSAGGGAMGFGDDAQSAGGKGGLGELLDGVTLLLMELSFILLWAGIVMGAIWADHSWGRPWGWDPKEVFALNTFIVFALLIHVRWRVKDKGLWTAVLAVIGAAVMLFNWIVINFVITGLHSYA
;
A
#
# COMPACT_ATOMS: atom_id res chain seq x y z
N SER A 1 4.22 -29.98 -43.97
CA SER A 1 5.54 -30.16 -44.57
C SER A 1 5.36 -30.44 -46.02
N GLY A 2 5.74 -29.46 -46.86
CA GLY A 2 5.80 -29.67 -48.33
C GLY A 2 7.08 -30.41 -48.73
N PRO A 3 7.20 -30.78 -50.00
CA PRO A 3 8.34 -31.54 -50.51
C PRO A 3 9.69 -30.81 -50.41
N GLN A 4 9.70 -29.54 -50.07
CA GLN A 4 10.89 -28.70 -49.81
C GLN A 4 10.80 -28.09 -48.43
N GLY A 5 10.95 -28.88 -47.40
CA GLY A 5 10.83 -28.46 -46.00
C GLY A 5 11.43 -27.10 -45.69
N GLY A 6 10.60 -26.12 -45.42
CA GLY A 6 10.98 -24.79 -44.98
C GLY A 6 10.54 -24.56 -43.53
N SER A 7 11.26 -23.74 -42.79
CA SER A 7 10.85 -23.27 -41.47
C SER A 7 10.66 -21.74 -41.49
N THR A 8 9.62 -21.26 -40.88
CA THR A 8 9.41 -19.81 -40.66
C THR A 8 8.95 -19.55 -39.25
N TRP A 9 9.26 -18.37 -38.74
CA TRP A 9 8.75 -17.91 -37.47
C TRP A 9 7.36 -17.35 -37.63
N LEU A 10 6.46 -17.65 -36.68
CA LEU A 10 5.11 -17.12 -36.61
C LEU A 10 5.01 -16.28 -35.32
N ASP A 11 4.64 -15.02 -35.48
CA ASP A 11 4.35 -14.15 -34.35
C ASP A 11 3.00 -14.52 -33.75
N TYR A 12 2.94 -14.50 -32.41
CA TYR A 12 1.71 -14.76 -31.70
C TYR A 12 0.89 -13.47 -31.57
N HIS A 13 -0.30 -13.50 -32.14
CA HIS A 13 -1.27 -12.41 -32.10
C HIS A 13 -2.42 -12.75 -31.15
N PRO A 14 -2.42 -12.27 -29.89
CA PRO A 14 -3.46 -12.62 -28.91
C PRO A 14 -4.84 -12.10 -29.28
N TYR A 15 -4.91 -11.01 -30.05
CA TYR A 15 -6.14 -10.38 -30.46
C TYR A 15 -6.18 -10.28 -32.01
N VAL A 16 -7.20 -10.88 -32.60
CA VAL A 16 -7.44 -10.84 -34.02
C VAL A 16 -8.81 -10.23 -34.24
N PHE A 17 -8.85 -9.04 -34.83
CA PHE A 17 -10.10 -8.36 -35.18
C PHE A 17 -10.47 -8.67 -36.64
N ASP A 18 -11.77 -8.73 -36.95
CA ASP A 18 -12.25 -8.92 -38.31
C ASP A 18 -11.81 -7.73 -39.20
N ARG A 19 -11.31 -8.02 -40.41
CA ARG A 19 -10.86 -7.01 -41.37
C ARG A 19 -11.97 -6.02 -41.77
N ARG A 20 -13.23 -6.36 -41.51
CA ARG A 20 -14.38 -5.53 -41.88
C ARG A 20 -14.59 -4.33 -40.96
N ALA A 21 -13.95 -4.30 -39.80
CA ALA A 21 -14.06 -3.23 -38.81
C ALA A 21 -12.79 -2.40 -38.78
N ASP A 22 -12.48 -1.68 -39.85
CA ASP A 22 -11.24 -0.84 -39.95
C ASP A 22 -11.11 0.22 -38.86
N ALA A 23 -12.24 0.70 -38.29
CA ALA A 23 -12.26 1.67 -37.23
C ALA A 23 -11.85 1.11 -35.83
N LEU A 24 -11.83 -0.21 -35.65
CA LEU A 24 -11.56 -0.89 -34.38
C LEU A 24 -10.14 -1.48 -34.28
N ARG A 25 -9.28 -1.19 -35.26
CA ARG A 25 -7.91 -1.76 -35.29
C ARG A 25 -6.97 -1.07 -34.31
N ARG A 26 -7.02 -1.44 -33.03
CA ARG A 26 -5.92 -1.14 -32.10
C ARG A 26 -4.68 -2.01 -32.31
N HIS A 27 -4.87 -3.23 -32.79
CA HIS A 27 -3.80 -4.19 -32.97
C HIS A 27 -3.89 -4.76 -34.41
N PRO A 28 -3.41 -4.01 -35.41
CA PRO A 28 -3.33 -4.55 -36.78
C PRO A 28 -2.40 -5.76 -36.73
N PHE A 29 -2.81 -6.83 -37.38
CA PHE A 29 -1.95 -7.99 -37.60
C PHE A 29 -1.82 -8.26 -39.11
N GLU A 30 -0.62 -8.69 -39.51
CA GLU A 30 -0.37 -9.20 -40.84
C GLU A 30 -0.17 -10.72 -40.76
N PRO A 31 -0.96 -11.54 -41.46
CA PRO A 31 -0.73 -12.98 -41.46
C PRO A 31 0.60 -13.29 -42.11
N THR A 32 1.33 -14.25 -41.56
CA THR A 32 2.58 -14.71 -42.17
C THR A 32 2.26 -15.51 -43.42
N LEU A 33 2.80 -15.06 -44.55
CA LEU A 33 2.66 -15.78 -45.82
C LEU A 33 3.68 -16.90 -45.90
N VAL A 34 3.19 -18.14 -45.95
CA VAL A 34 4.01 -19.33 -46.11
C VAL A 34 3.88 -19.86 -47.52
N ASP A 35 5.01 -20.02 -48.22
CA ASP A 35 5.03 -20.63 -49.55
C ASP A 35 4.92 -22.17 -49.42
N LEU A 36 3.89 -22.71 -50.00
CA LEU A 36 3.62 -24.17 -50.02
C LEU A 36 4.22 -24.87 -51.24
N GLY A 37 4.92 -24.14 -52.09
CA GLY A 37 5.45 -24.64 -53.35
C GLY A 37 4.38 -24.65 -54.47
N GLY A 38 4.87 -24.65 -55.74
CA GLY A 38 3.98 -24.64 -56.94
C GLY A 38 3.18 -23.36 -57.08
N GLY A 39 3.66 -22.20 -56.59
CA GLY A 39 3.00 -20.89 -56.65
C GLY A 39 1.85 -20.70 -55.64
N ARG A 40 1.62 -21.66 -54.76
CA ARG A 40 0.58 -21.56 -53.72
C ARG A 40 1.15 -20.99 -52.44
N LYS A 41 0.51 -19.96 -51.91
CA LYS A 41 0.83 -19.34 -50.63
C LYS A 41 -0.32 -19.56 -49.65
N ALA A 42 0.02 -19.87 -48.39
CA ALA A 42 -0.96 -19.91 -47.32
C ALA A 42 -0.74 -18.76 -46.36
N GLU A 43 -1.80 -18.09 -45.94
CA GLU A 43 -1.79 -17.14 -44.84
C GLU A 43 -1.90 -17.95 -43.53
N VAL A 44 -0.91 -17.84 -42.66
CA VAL A 44 -0.87 -18.55 -41.40
C VAL A 44 -0.89 -17.53 -40.25
N LEU A 45 -1.82 -17.74 -39.35
CA LEU A 45 -1.96 -16.90 -38.16
C LEU A 45 -1.83 -17.77 -36.92
N PHE A 46 -0.86 -17.40 -36.05
CA PHE A 46 -0.73 -18.00 -34.73
C PHE A 46 -1.49 -17.14 -33.71
N SER A 47 -2.66 -17.61 -33.28
CA SER A 47 -3.56 -16.87 -32.38
C SER A 47 -4.34 -17.80 -31.47
N ARG A 48 -5.16 -17.25 -30.58
CA ARG A 48 -6.10 -17.99 -29.75
C ARG A 48 -7.18 -18.64 -30.61
N VAL A 49 -7.62 -19.83 -30.21
CA VAL A 49 -8.79 -20.47 -30.82
C VAL A 49 -10.02 -19.62 -30.54
N ARG A 50 -10.79 -19.35 -31.62
CA ARG A 50 -12.10 -18.68 -31.50
C ARG A 50 -13.17 -19.74 -31.27
N VAL A 51 -13.98 -19.51 -30.25
CA VAL A 51 -15.15 -20.33 -29.96
C VAL A 51 -16.39 -19.46 -30.22
N PRO A 52 -17.39 -19.95 -30.99
CA PRO A 52 -18.62 -19.22 -31.17
C PRO A 52 -19.33 -19.04 -29.84
N MET A 53 -19.86 -17.86 -29.60
CA MET A 53 -20.66 -17.57 -28.42
C MET A 53 -22.05 -18.16 -28.59
N PRO A 54 -22.69 -18.67 -27.55
CA PRO A 54 -24.05 -19.21 -27.60
C PRO A 54 -25.11 -18.14 -27.84
N THR A 55 -24.81 -16.89 -27.46
CA THR A 55 -25.72 -15.75 -27.62
C THR A 55 -24.99 -14.56 -28.26
N SER A 56 -25.71 -13.75 -29.01
CA SER A 56 -25.21 -12.48 -29.53
C SER A 56 -25.27 -11.40 -28.44
N VAL A 57 -24.22 -10.59 -28.34
CA VAL A 57 -24.13 -9.52 -27.34
C VAL A 57 -23.94 -8.19 -28.05
N ALA A 58 -24.70 -7.19 -27.67
CA ALA A 58 -24.57 -5.82 -28.16
C ALA A 58 -24.28 -4.86 -26.98
N LEU A 59 -23.45 -3.86 -27.25
CA LEU A 59 -23.26 -2.73 -26.36
C LEU A 59 -24.30 -1.66 -26.70
N ASP A 60 -25.22 -1.38 -25.78
CA ASP A 60 -26.25 -0.36 -25.94
C ASP A 60 -25.72 1.02 -25.53
N ASP A 61 -25.10 1.10 -24.35
CA ASP A 61 -24.51 2.32 -23.80
C ASP A 61 -23.33 1.99 -22.89
N PHE A 62 -22.57 3.03 -22.56
CA PHE A 62 -21.46 2.93 -21.64
C PHE A 62 -21.49 4.07 -20.62
N LEU A 63 -21.56 3.73 -19.36
CA LEU A 63 -21.65 4.68 -18.26
C LEU A 63 -20.32 4.78 -17.51
N LEU A 64 -19.81 5.98 -17.37
CA LEU A 64 -18.61 6.29 -16.62
C LEU A 64 -19.00 7.01 -15.33
N ALA A 65 -18.82 6.35 -14.20
CA ALA A 65 -18.93 6.99 -12.89
C ALA A 65 -17.56 7.54 -12.47
N THR A 66 -17.54 8.82 -12.11
CA THR A 66 -16.29 9.49 -11.74
C THR A 66 -16.28 9.91 -10.28
N HIS A 67 -15.09 10.17 -9.77
CA HIS A 67 -14.88 10.87 -8.51
C HIS A 67 -15.15 12.37 -8.66
N ILE A 68 -14.88 13.14 -7.60
CA ILE A 68 -15.09 14.59 -7.56
C ILE A 68 -14.34 15.27 -8.70
N GLY A 69 -15.03 16.09 -9.50
CA GLY A 69 -14.48 16.87 -10.61
C GLY A 69 -14.57 16.22 -11.97
N GLY A 70 -15.29 15.12 -12.09
CA GLY A 70 -15.50 14.45 -13.37
C GLY A 70 -14.26 13.71 -13.89
N TYR A 71 -14.34 13.23 -15.13
CA TYR A 71 -13.22 12.57 -15.79
C TYR A 71 -12.25 13.60 -16.36
N THR A 72 -10.97 13.50 -16.00
CA THR A 72 -9.92 14.42 -16.47
C THR A 72 -8.91 13.78 -17.44
N GLY A 73 -9.21 12.58 -17.93
CA GLY A 73 -8.25 11.78 -18.69
C GLY A 73 -7.36 10.89 -17.82
N GLU A 74 -7.40 11.05 -16.50
CA GLU A 74 -6.61 10.27 -15.56
C GLU A 74 -7.44 9.13 -14.96
N ALA A 75 -6.88 7.91 -14.95
CA ALA A 75 -7.55 6.72 -14.39
C ALA A 75 -7.92 6.88 -12.90
N SER A 76 -7.18 7.69 -12.15
CA SER A 76 -7.44 8.02 -10.74
C SER A 76 -8.75 8.76 -10.51
N THR A 77 -9.32 9.36 -11.55
CA THR A 77 -10.61 10.06 -11.50
C THR A 77 -11.81 9.16 -11.76
N ILE A 78 -11.58 7.93 -12.21
CA ILE A 78 -12.64 6.96 -12.51
C ILE A 78 -12.99 6.23 -11.21
N ARG A 79 -14.27 6.23 -10.87
CA ARG A 79 -14.82 5.50 -9.73
C ARG A 79 -15.35 4.13 -10.15
N ASP A 80 -16.04 4.06 -11.31
CA ASP A 80 -16.56 2.83 -11.89
C ASP A 80 -16.84 3.03 -13.38
N TYR A 81 -16.93 1.94 -14.12
CA TYR A 81 -17.35 1.94 -15.52
C TYR A 81 -18.22 0.73 -15.81
N THR A 82 -19.33 0.98 -16.51
CA THR A 82 -20.41 0.04 -16.72
C THR A 82 -20.78 -0.02 -18.18
N SER A 83 -20.76 -1.21 -18.78
CA SER A 83 -21.32 -1.47 -20.10
C SER A 83 -22.79 -1.87 -19.96
N MET A 84 -23.68 -1.19 -20.68
CA MET A 84 -25.07 -1.57 -20.80
C MET A 84 -25.19 -2.58 -21.93
N LEU A 85 -25.42 -3.83 -21.60
CA LEU A 85 -25.40 -4.95 -22.54
C LEU A 85 -26.81 -5.40 -22.88
N ARG A 86 -27.05 -5.76 -24.15
CA ARG A 86 -28.23 -6.49 -24.60
C ARG A 86 -27.84 -7.85 -25.16
N PHE A 87 -28.67 -8.81 -24.94
CA PHE A 87 -28.48 -10.19 -25.38
C PHE A 87 -29.58 -10.57 -26.36
N ASP A 88 -29.22 -11.30 -27.43
CA ASP A 88 -30.17 -11.86 -28.37
C ASP A 88 -30.16 -13.38 -28.25
N ASP A 89 -31.24 -13.95 -27.77
CA ASP A 89 -31.49 -15.37 -27.60
C ASP A 89 -32.27 -15.98 -28.76
N GLY A 90 -32.42 -15.24 -29.88
CA GLY A 90 -33.17 -15.66 -31.09
C GLY A 90 -34.63 -15.23 -31.04
N ALA A 91 -35.14 -14.71 -29.94
CA ALA A 91 -36.46 -14.09 -29.83
C ALA A 91 -36.46 -12.58 -29.98
N GLY A 92 -35.25 -11.98 -30.00
CA GLY A 92 -35.00 -10.54 -30.07
C GLY A 92 -34.05 -10.07 -28.97
N TRP A 93 -33.69 -8.81 -29.05
CA TRP A 93 -32.78 -8.19 -28.07
C TRP A 93 -33.46 -7.96 -26.71
N SER A 94 -32.76 -8.34 -25.64
CA SER A 94 -33.21 -8.09 -24.26
C SER A 94 -33.22 -6.61 -23.92
N GLU A 95 -33.81 -6.23 -22.77
CA GLU A 95 -33.59 -4.93 -22.16
C GLU A 95 -32.11 -4.76 -21.77
N PRO A 96 -31.58 -3.53 -21.75
CA PRO A 96 -30.20 -3.27 -21.37
C PRO A 96 -29.92 -3.69 -19.93
N VAL A 97 -28.87 -4.48 -19.72
CA VAL A 97 -28.43 -4.96 -18.39
C VAL A 97 -27.06 -4.38 -18.07
N PRO A 98 -26.84 -3.79 -16.88
CA PRO A 98 -25.55 -3.20 -16.51
C PRO A 98 -24.52 -4.29 -16.18
N CYS A 99 -23.35 -4.19 -16.80
CA CYS A 99 -22.17 -5.01 -16.51
C CYS A 99 -21.01 -4.10 -16.06
N SER A 100 -20.72 -4.07 -14.75
CA SER A 100 -19.66 -3.22 -14.16
C SER A 100 -18.46 -4.07 -13.76
N VAL A 101 -17.38 -3.38 -13.33
CA VAL A 101 -16.09 -4.03 -12.98
C VAL A 101 -16.25 -5.13 -11.94
N ASN A 102 -17.00 -4.93 -10.87
CA ASN A 102 -17.20 -5.91 -9.81
C ASN A 102 -18.65 -6.41 -9.74
N ALA A 103 -19.41 -6.24 -10.84
CA ALA A 103 -20.80 -6.69 -10.97
C ALA A 103 -21.01 -7.34 -12.34
N PRO A 104 -20.54 -8.58 -12.50
CA PRO A 104 -20.73 -9.33 -13.75
C PRO A 104 -22.19 -9.69 -13.97
N VAL A 105 -22.55 -9.93 -15.22
CA VAL A 105 -23.89 -10.30 -15.65
C VAL A 105 -23.92 -11.76 -16.06
N GLU A 106 -24.93 -12.49 -15.63
CA GLU A 106 -25.22 -13.84 -16.11
C GLU A 106 -26.29 -13.80 -17.19
N HIS A 107 -26.03 -14.52 -18.28
CA HIS A 107 -27.02 -14.77 -19.32
C HIS A 107 -26.82 -16.18 -19.89
N ASP A 108 -27.87 -17.00 -19.86
CA ASP A 108 -27.90 -18.39 -20.36
C ASP A 108 -26.74 -19.28 -19.85
N GLY A 109 -26.44 -19.17 -18.54
CA GLY A 109 -25.37 -19.92 -17.87
C GLY A 109 -23.95 -19.40 -18.15
N TRP A 110 -23.82 -18.31 -18.91
CA TRP A 110 -22.54 -17.65 -19.16
C TRP A 110 -22.47 -16.34 -18.39
N TRP A 111 -21.29 -16.08 -17.84
CA TRP A 111 -21.01 -14.88 -17.08
C TRP A 111 -20.15 -13.92 -17.90
N PHE A 112 -20.56 -12.65 -17.91
CA PHE A 112 -19.91 -11.56 -18.63
C PHE A 112 -19.29 -10.61 -17.63
N PHE A 113 -17.99 -10.33 -17.78
CA PHE A 113 -17.19 -9.52 -16.88
C PHE A 113 -16.65 -8.33 -17.64
N GLN A 114 -16.74 -7.13 -17.08
CA GLN A 114 -16.15 -5.93 -17.65
C GLN A 114 -14.63 -6.01 -17.55
N ALA A 115 -13.92 -6.09 -18.68
CA ALA A 115 -12.47 -6.24 -18.72
C ALA A 115 -11.76 -4.95 -19.14
N GLN A 116 -12.10 -4.38 -20.28
CA GLN A 116 -11.49 -3.18 -20.83
C GLN A 116 -12.53 -2.35 -21.60
N TRP A 117 -12.18 -1.11 -21.86
CA TRP A 117 -12.99 -0.20 -22.67
C TRP A 117 -12.06 0.77 -23.40
N ASP A 118 -12.60 1.48 -24.41
CA ASP A 118 -11.89 2.48 -25.16
C ASP A 118 -12.00 3.85 -24.47
N PRO A 119 -11.00 4.28 -23.67
CA PRO A 119 -11.06 5.57 -23.01
C PRO A 119 -11.06 6.67 -24.07
N PRO A 120 -11.91 7.70 -23.94
CA PRO A 120 -11.92 8.82 -24.85
C PRO A 120 -10.58 9.57 -24.80
N ASP A 121 -10.09 10.01 -25.96
CA ASP A 121 -8.92 10.86 -26.05
C ASP A 121 -9.17 12.18 -25.29
N GLN A 122 -8.14 12.66 -24.59
CA GLN A 122 -8.21 13.91 -23.80
C GLN A 122 -8.66 15.10 -24.64
N ALA A 123 -8.25 15.17 -25.91
CA ALA A 123 -8.66 16.20 -26.87
C ALA A 123 -10.16 16.18 -27.22
N ARG A 124 -10.82 15.02 -27.06
CA ARG A 124 -12.26 14.87 -27.29
C ARG A 124 -13.09 15.28 -26.07
N PHE A 125 -12.46 15.37 -24.90
CA PHE A 125 -13.10 15.75 -23.66
C PHE A 125 -13.35 17.27 -23.53
N GLU A 126 -12.46 18.07 -24.09
CA GLU A 126 -12.56 19.52 -24.07
C GLU A 126 -13.72 20.07 -24.94
N GLY A 127 -14.30 19.21 -25.80
CA GLY A 127 -15.25 19.63 -26.81
C GLY A 127 -16.64 19.02 -26.80
N ASP A 128 -17.18 18.58 -25.65
CA ASP A 128 -18.57 18.07 -25.56
C ASP A 128 -18.76 16.54 -25.77
N ARG A 129 -19.18 15.86 -24.68
CA ARG A 129 -19.80 14.53 -24.57
C ARG A 129 -18.85 13.34 -24.50
N ALA A 130 -18.56 12.97 -23.27
CA ALA A 130 -17.85 11.77 -22.87
C ALA A 130 -18.30 10.45 -23.53
N SER A 131 -19.58 10.37 -23.89
CA SER A 131 -20.19 9.19 -24.48
C SER A 131 -19.96 9.04 -25.99
N ARG A 132 -19.57 10.08 -26.71
CA ARG A 132 -19.49 10.05 -28.17
C ARG A 132 -18.19 9.50 -28.77
N GLY A 133 -17.26 9.04 -27.95
CA GLY A 133 -15.99 8.54 -28.43
C GLY A 133 -15.73 7.08 -28.13
N LEU A 134 -16.66 6.39 -27.46
CA LEU A 134 -16.50 4.99 -27.11
C LEU A 134 -16.82 4.11 -28.30
N ASN A 135 -15.80 3.40 -28.80
CA ASN A 135 -15.92 2.55 -29.98
C ASN A 135 -16.15 1.08 -29.61
N TYR A 136 -15.72 0.67 -28.40
CA TYR A 136 -15.83 -0.73 -27.98
C TYR A 136 -15.74 -0.89 -26.47
N THR A 137 -16.26 -2.01 -25.98
CA THR A 137 -15.96 -2.60 -24.69
C THR A 137 -15.38 -3.99 -24.89
N VAL A 138 -14.54 -4.44 -23.96
CA VAL A 138 -14.00 -5.80 -23.93
C VAL A 138 -14.58 -6.50 -22.72
N LEU A 139 -15.26 -7.63 -23.00
CA LEU A 139 -15.86 -8.46 -21.95
C LEU A 139 -15.06 -9.76 -21.79
N GLY A 140 -14.79 -10.13 -20.55
CA GLY A 140 -14.42 -11.50 -20.23
C GLY A 140 -15.67 -12.37 -20.20
N VAL A 141 -15.60 -13.56 -20.73
CA VAL A 141 -16.74 -14.51 -20.71
C VAL A 141 -16.26 -15.82 -20.08
N ALA A 142 -17.02 -16.30 -19.11
CA ALA A 142 -16.68 -17.53 -18.39
C ALA A 142 -17.92 -18.37 -18.07
N ASN A 143 -17.73 -19.70 -18.08
CA ASN A 143 -18.63 -20.62 -17.45
C ASN A 143 -18.17 -20.87 -16.01
N ARG A 144 -19.05 -20.69 -15.04
CA ARG A 144 -18.75 -20.84 -13.61
C ARG A 144 -19.25 -22.17 -13.02
N GLU A 145 -19.49 -23.20 -13.87
CA GLU A 145 -19.86 -24.51 -13.38
C GLU A 145 -18.80 -25.08 -12.43
N GLY A 146 -19.23 -25.56 -11.27
CA GLY A 146 -18.34 -26.15 -10.27
C GLY A 146 -17.64 -25.14 -9.31
N VAL A 147 -17.66 -23.83 -9.57
CA VAL A 147 -17.04 -22.83 -8.70
C VAL A 147 -17.63 -22.88 -7.29
N MET A 148 -18.94 -23.05 -7.15
CA MET A 148 -19.60 -23.17 -5.82
C MET A 148 -19.14 -24.40 -5.05
N ILE A 149 -18.89 -25.51 -5.75
CA ILE A 149 -18.39 -26.77 -5.11
C ILE A 149 -16.95 -26.55 -4.64
N GLN A 150 -16.12 -25.92 -5.48
CA GLN A 150 -14.75 -25.55 -5.11
C GLN A 150 -14.72 -24.63 -3.90
N LEU A 151 -15.55 -23.59 -3.88
CA LEU A 151 -15.67 -22.64 -2.78
C LEU A 151 -16.09 -23.35 -1.48
N PHE A 152 -17.08 -24.23 -1.54
CA PHE A 152 -17.49 -25.04 -0.39
C PHE A 152 -16.33 -25.88 0.14
N GLY A 153 -15.57 -26.55 -0.72
CA GLY A 153 -14.37 -27.32 -0.35
C GLY A 153 -13.31 -26.45 0.33
N CYS A 154 -13.08 -25.24 -0.17
CA CYS A 154 -12.15 -24.27 0.41
C CYS A 154 -12.61 -23.81 1.80
N ILE A 155 -13.87 -23.44 1.97
CA ILE A 155 -14.45 -23.06 3.27
C ILE A 155 -14.34 -24.21 4.26
N LEU A 156 -14.69 -25.43 3.84
CA LEU A 156 -14.58 -26.63 4.68
C LEU A 156 -13.14 -26.87 5.12
N SER A 157 -12.14 -26.61 4.26
CA SER A 157 -10.73 -26.75 4.62
C SER A 157 -10.29 -25.72 5.67
N VAL A 158 -10.71 -24.45 5.57
CA VAL A 158 -10.45 -23.41 6.59
C VAL A 158 -11.07 -23.82 7.94
N VAL A 159 -12.32 -24.22 7.94
CA VAL A 159 -13.04 -24.69 9.15
C VAL A 159 -12.37 -25.94 9.73
N GLY A 160 -11.97 -26.87 8.87
CA GLY A 160 -11.25 -28.09 9.26
C GLY A 160 -9.91 -27.81 9.94
N MET A 161 -9.14 -26.85 9.41
CA MET A 161 -7.87 -26.41 10.00
C MET A 161 -8.11 -25.72 11.35
N ALA A 162 -9.06 -24.80 11.44
CA ALA A 162 -9.42 -24.14 12.70
C ALA A 162 -9.87 -25.18 13.76
N TYR A 163 -10.68 -26.15 13.37
CA TYR A 163 -11.09 -27.26 14.24
C TYR A 163 -9.87 -28.09 14.69
N ALA A 164 -9.00 -28.46 13.77
CA ALA A 164 -7.85 -29.33 14.06
C ALA A 164 -6.84 -28.67 15.03
N PHE A 165 -6.55 -27.38 14.84
CA PHE A 165 -5.55 -26.67 15.63
C PHE A 165 -6.09 -26.10 16.95
N TYR A 166 -7.33 -25.67 16.99
CA TYR A 166 -7.88 -24.98 18.19
C TYR A 166 -8.97 -25.77 18.92
N VAL A 167 -9.94 -26.32 18.20
CA VAL A 167 -11.11 -26.94 18.84
C VAL A 167 -10.77 -28.34 19.35
N LYS A 168 -10.17 -29.19 18.52
CA LYS A 168 -9.82 -30.57 18.90
C LYS A 168 -8.85 -30.65 20.09
N PRO A 169 -7.79 -29.82 20.19
CA PRO A 169 -6.94 -29.77 21.38
C PRO A 169 -7.70 -29.36 22.65
N ILE A 170 -8.61 -28.37 22.56
CA ILE A 170 -9.42 -27.92 23.69
C ILE A 170 -10.36 -29.04 24.17
N ILE A 171 -11.05 -29.75 23.27
CA ILE A 171 -11.92 -30.84 23.60
C ILE A 171 -11.13 -31.98 24.26
N LYS A 172 -9.97 -32.37 23.72
CA LYS A 172 -9.09 -33.37 24.30
C LYS A 172 -8.62 -32.95 25.70
N ARG A 173 -8.31 -31.69 25.90
CA ARG A 173 -7.90 -31.12 27.19
C ARG A 173 -9.05 -31.17 28.20
N ARG A 174 -10.25 -30.71 27.86
CA ARG A 174 -11.44 -30.76 28.74
C ARG A 174 -11.76 -32.18 29.14
N LYS A 175 -11.66 -33.18 28.24
CA LYS A 175 -11.81 -34.59 28.57
C LYS A 175 -10.74 -35.11 29.54
N ARG A 176 -9.48 -34.67 29.40
CA ARG A 176 -8.39 -35.01 30.35
C ARG A 176 -8.58 -34.30 31.70
N GLU A 177 -8.93 -33.04 31.70
CA GLU A 177 -9.22 -32.26 32.92
C GLU A 177 -10.44 -32.81 33.67
N ALA A 178 -11.49 -33.21 32.96
CA ALA A 178 -12.66 -33.89 33.57
C ALA A 178 -12.30 -35.24 34.20
N ALA A 179 -11.44 -36.04 33.51
CA ALA A 179 -10.93 -37.30 34.06
C ALA A 179 -10.00 -37.07 35.26
N GLN A 180 -9.19 -36.00 35.25
CA GLN A 180 -8.32 -35.60 36.34
C GLN A 180 -9.08 -34.93 37.48
N ALA A 181 -10.15 -34.16 37.19
CA ALA A 181 -11.00 -33.57 38.20
C ALA A 181 -11.79 -34.64 38.94
N LEU A 182 -12.24 -35.68 38.24
CA LEU A 182 -12.89 -36.83 38.86
C LEU A 182 -11.93 -37.59 39.80
N ALA A 183 -10.63 -37.67 39.38
CA ALA A 183 -9.57 -38.24 40.23
C ALA A 183 -9.13 -37.30 41.39
N ALA A 184 -9.29 -35.98 41.21
CA ALA A 184 -8.91 -34.97 42.21
C ALA A 184 -10.02 -34.64 43.18
N GLN A 185 -11.31 -34.81 42.85
CA GLN A 185 -12.43 -34.70 43.75
C GLN A 185 -12.36 -35.75 44.85
N VAL A 186 -11.61 -36.82 44.66
CA VAL A 186 -11.29 -37.83 45.67
C VAL A 186 -10.19 -37.35 46.62
N ARG A 187 -9.49 -36.22 46.33
CA ARG A 187 -8.24 -35.82 47.02
C ARG A 187 -8.17 -34.43 47.65
N ALA A 188 -9.11 -33.49 47.50
CA ALA A 188 -8.85 -32.15 47.99
C ALA A 188 -10.08 -31.43 48.54
N GLY A 189 -10.08 -31.28 49.83
CA GLY A 189 -10.65 -30.10 50.50
C GLY A 189 -9.55 -29.13 50.81
N GLY A 190 -9.72 -27.85 50.44
CA GLY A 190 -8.95 -26.80 51.12
C GLY A 190 -8.34 -25.66 50.24
N GLN A 191 -8.88 -24.50 50.52
CA GLN A 191 -8.31 -23.12 50.49
C GLN A 191 -8.37 -22.25 49.26
N ARG A 192 -9.10 -21.14 49.46
CA ARG A 192 -9.17 -19.91 48.66
C ARG A 192 -8.21 -18.88 49.20
N ALA A 193 -7.65 -18.00 48.35
CA ALA A 193 -7.23 -16.65 48.74
C ALA A 193 -7.29 -15.68 47.54
N SER A 194 -7.75 -14.50 47.85
CA SER A 194 -8.02 -13.34 47.01
C SER A 194 -6.82 -12.44 46.80
N THR A 195 -6.79 -11.68 45.71
CA THR A 195 -6.06 -10.39 45.69
C THR A 195 -6.63 -9.44 44.64
N ALA A 196 -6.90 -8.22 45.13
CA ALA A 196 -7.29 -7.06 44.33
C ALA A 196 -6.12 -6.05 44.26
N LEU A 197 -6.22 -5.14 43.34
CA LEU A 197 -5.65 -3.78 43.28
C LEU A 197 -4.24 -3.57 42.68
N MET A 198 -4.21 -2.92 41.51
CA MET A 198 -3.59 -1.57 41.35
C MET A 198 -3.75 -1.09 39.90
N VAL A 199 -4.56 -0.03 39.79
CA VAL A 199 -4.56 0.89 38.62
C VAL A 199 -4.18 2.24 39.23
N ALA A 200 -3.09 2.78 38.79
CA ALA A 200 -2.72 4.22 38.71
C ALA A 200 -1.20 4.35 38.60
N VAL A 201 -0.71 4.76 37.50
CA VAL A 201 0.39 5.70 37.21
C VAL A 201 0.74 5.60 35.71
N ALA A 202 0.11 6.41 34.90
CA ALA A 202 0.48 6.56 33.47
C ALA A 202 0.19 7.98 32.94
N CYS A 203 0.50 9.02 33.73
CA CYS A 203 0.32 10.41 33.27
C CYS A 203 1.49 11.33 33.64
N ALA A 204 2.72 10.95 33.39
CA ALA A 204 3.85 11.83 33.69
C ALA A 204 5.10 11.64 32.85
N VAL A 205 4.99 11.51 31.51
CA VAL A 205 6.19 11.57 30.63
C VAL A 205 5.93 12.35 29.33
N LEU A 206 5.00 13.25 29.28
CA LEU A 206 4.72 14.07 28.08
C LEU A 206 5.05 15.56 28.26
N ALA A 207 5.88 15.92 29.21
CA ALA A 207 6.28 17.29 29.38
C ALA A 207 7.79 17.38 29.64
N CYS A 208 8.59 17.34 28.58
CA CYS A 208 9.96 17.90 28.60
C CYS A 208 10.54 17.82 27.18
N ALA A 209 10.16 18.77 26.31
CA ALA A 209 10.99 19.27 25.24
C ALA A 209 10.56 20.70 24.92
N VAL A 210 10.94 21.61 25.81
CA VAL A 210 10.99 23.04 25.49
C VAL A 210 12.33 23.26 24.79
N PRO A 211 12.37 23.67 23.54
CA PRO A 211 13.63 24.11 22.97
C PRO A 211 14.04 25.43 23.58
N ALA A 212 15.29 25.50 24.03
CA ALA A 212 15.94 26.73 24.48
C ALA A 212 15.82 27.77 23.35
N ARG A 213 15.43 29.00 23.70
CA ARG A 213 15.51 30.18 22.87
C ARG A 213 16.98 30.40 22.51
N ALA A 214 17.29 30.13 21.25
CA ALA A 214 18.48 30.66 20.60
C ALA A 214 18.19 32.10 20.13
N ASP A 215 19.17 32.97 20.20
CA ASP A 215 19.16 34.37 19.79
C ASP A 215 18.51 34.56 18.42
N GLU A 216 17.65 35.59 18.30
CA GLU A 216 16.94 35.99 17.10
C GLU A 216 17.87 36.60 16.05
N ALA A 217 18.63 35.76 15.36
CA ALA A 217 19.06 36.11 14.01
C ALA A 217 17.82 36.11 13.11
N ALA A 218 17.65 37.16 12.27
CA ALA A 218 16.51 37.27 11.38
C ALA A 218 16.32 35.96 10.60
N LYS A 219 15.19 35.30 10.80
CA LYS A 219 14.90 34.03 10.14
C LYS A 219 14.89 34.22 8.63
N PRO A 220 15.45 33.29 7.83
CA PRO A 220 15.36 33.36 6.39
C PRO A 220 13.90 33.36 5.94
N PHE A 221 13.60 33.97 4.79
CA PHE A 221 12.23 34.18 4.29
C PHE A 221 11.37 32.91 4.36
N HIS A 222 11.92 31.74 3.97
CA HIS A 222 11.20 30.48 3.98
C HIS A 222 10.82 29.93 5.36
N GLU A 223 11.48 30.41 6.43
CA GLU A 223 11.15 30.08 7.82
C GLU A 223 10.29 31.18 8.48
N ALA A 224 10.30 32.38 7.93
CA ALA A 224 9.60 33.51 8.49
C ALA A 224 8.15 33.64 8.00
N VAL A 225 7.85 33.12 6.79
CA VAL A 225 6.49 33.15 6.22
C VAL A 225 5.62 32.08 6.90
N ASP A 226 4.45 32.52 7.40
CA ASP A 226 3.43 31.62 7.95
C ASP A 226 2.54 31.07 6.82
N LEU A 227 2.69 29.77 6.50
CA LEU A 227 1.91 29.05 5.52
C LEU A 227 0.83 28.14 6.15
N LEU A 228 0.64 28.21 7.48
CA LEU A 228 -0.36 27.38 8.17
C LEU A 228 -1.78 27.56 7.64
N PRO A 229 -2.25 28.78 7.29
CA PRO A 229 -3.60 28.95 6.75
C PRO A 229 -3.84 28.20 5.43
N LEU A 230 -2.81 27.98 4.62
CA LEU A 230 -2.93 27.15 3.41
C LEU A 230 -3.21 25.68 3.72
N GLY A 231 -2.92 25.22 4.94
CA GLY A 231 -3.26 23.86 5.37
C GLY A 231 -4.76 23.58 5.35
N GLU A 232 -5.59 24.60 5.41
CA GLU A 232 -7.06 24.53 5.38
C GLU A 232 -7.64 24.82 3.97
N VAL A 233 -6.79 25.13 2.99
CA VAL A 233 -7.21 25.31 1.60
C VAL A 233 -7.35 23.98 0.91
N ALA A 234 -8.55 23.75 0.34
CA ALA A 234 -8.81 22.56 -0.47
C ALA A 234 -8.29 22.75 -1.89
N VAL A 235 -7.64 21.72 -2.41
CA VAL A 235 -7.19 21.63 -3.81
C VAL A 235 -7.83 20.40 -4.44
N GLN A 236 -8.55 20.56 -5.54
CA GLN A 236 -9.08 19.44 -6.30
C GLN A 236 -7.99 18.83 -7.16
N THR A 237 -7.71 17.56 -6.94
CA THR A 237 -6.71 16.81 -7.72
C THR A 237 -7.01 15.32 -7.65
N GLU A 238 -6.76 14.60 -8.74
CA GLU A 238 -6.91 13.14 -8.81
C GLU A 238 -8.27 12.63 -8.27
N GLY A 239 -9.34 13.36 -8.57
CA GLY A 239 -10.70 13.01 -8.17
C GLY A 239 -11.02 13.17 -6.68
N ARG A 240 -10.20 13.90 -5.89
CA ARG A 240 -10.50 14.23 -4.50
C ARG A 240 -10.13 15.66 -4.14
N LEU A 241 -10.70 16.15 -3.04
CA LEU A 241 -10.30 17.40 -2.41
C LEU A 241 -9.25 17.09 -1.35
N LYS A 242 -8.01 17.54 -1.58
CA LYS A 242 -6.87 17.41 -0.66
C LYS A 242 -6.57 18.75 -0.01
N SER A 243 -5.92 18.74 1.13
CA SER A 243 -5.31 19.96 1.67
C SER A 243 -4.19 20.45 0.76
N PHE A 244 -3.96 21.78 0.70
CA PHE A 244 -2.85 22.34 -0.05
C PHE A 244 -1.51 21.74 0.36
N GLY A 245 -1.28 21.49 1.66
CA GLY A 245 -0.05 20.87 2.14
C GLY A 245 0.16 19.45 1.58
N SER A 246 -0.88 18.62 1.55
CA SER A 246 -0.85 17.28 0.95
C SER A 246 -0.63 17.33 -0.57
N PHE A 247 -1.29 18.28 -1.25
CA PHE A 247 -1.13 18.53 -2.67
C PHE A 247 0.29 18.97 -3.02
N ALA A 248 0.82 20.01 -2.35
CA ALA A 248 2.17 20.51 -2.57
C ALA A 248 3.23 19.42 -2.30
N ASN A 249 3.04 18.64 -1.22
CA ASN A 249 3.92 17.51 -0.94
C ASN A 249 3.93 16.47 -2.07
N THR A 250 2.77 16.17 -2.66
CA THR A 250 2.66 15.23 -3.79
C THR A 250 3.40 15.77 -5.01
N GLN A 251 3.16 17.04 -5.38
CA GLN A 251 3.78 17.68 -6.55
C GLN A 251 5.30 17.81 -6.38
N MET A 252 5.75 18.28 -5.24
CA MET A 252 7.18 18.46 -4.98
C MET A 252 7.91 17.12 -4.86
N SER A 253 7.30 16.10 -4.28
CA SER A 253 7.87 14.75 -4.24
C SER A 253 8.02 14.13 -5.63
N PHE A 254 7.18 14.50 -6.59
CA PHE A 254 7.34 14.07 -7.99
C PHE A 254 8.56 14.74 -8.64
N VAL A 255 8.82 16.00 -8.33
CA VAL A 255 9.97 16.77 -8.87
C VAL A 255 11.26 16.38 -8.15
N SER A 256 11.30 16.52 -6.82
CA SER A 256 12.54 16.41 -6.01
C SER A 256 12.70 15.06 -5.29
N GLY A 257 11.80 14.14 -5.52
CA GLY A 257 11.78 12.87 -4.79
C GLY A 257 11.45 13.09 -3.29
N PRO A 258 11.94 12.23 -2.40
CA PRO A 258 11.60 12.28 -0.98
C PRO A 258 12.31 13.39 -0.19
N ARG A 259 13.09 14.24 -0.84
CA ARG A 259 13.94 15.24 -0.18
C ARG A 259 13.32 16.61 -0.22
N ARG A 260 13.53 17.36 0.85
CA ARG A 260 13.21 18.78 0.89
C ARG A 260 14.30 19.56 0.16
N ILE A 261 13.91 20.46 -0.72
CA ILE A 261 14.80 21.38 -1.41
C ILE A 261 15.23 22.45 -0.39
N ASN A 262 16.52 22.64 -0.18
CA ASN A 262 17.10 23.64 0.74
C ASN A 262 16.49 23.65 2.17
N GLY A 263 15.97 22.50 2.64
CA GLY A 263 15.29 22.41 3.94
C GLY A 263 13.89 23.02 3.98
N GLN A 264 13.42 23.59 2.88
CA GLN A 264 12.11 24.24 2.74
C GLN A 264 10.94 23.26 2.91
N SER A 265 9.78 23.76 3.34
CA SER A 265 8.55 22.98 3.33
C SER A 265 8.07 22.78 1.88
N PRO A 266 7.36 21.68 1.57
CA PRO A 266 6.81 21.46 0.24
C PRO A 266 5.86 22.60 -0.20
N GLU A 267 5.10 23.15 0.73
CA GLU A 267 4.20 24.28 0.48
C GLU A 267 4.97 25.52 0.04
N PHE A 268 6.08 25.84 0.72
CA PHE A 268 6.95 26.94 0.35
C PHE A 268 7.59 26.69 -1.02
N THR A 269 8.18 25.51 -1.23
CA THR A 269 8.84 25.18 -2.50
C THR A 269 7.88 25.25 -3.68
N TYR A 270 6.61 24.80 -3.49
CA TYR A 270 5.60 24.89 -4.54
C TYR A 270 5.31 26.35 -4.93
N LEU A 271 5.07 27.21 -3.94
CA LEU A 271 4.82 28.65 -4.20
C LEU A 271 6.07 29.35 -4.76
N ASP A 272 7.23 29.03 -4.26
CA ASP A 272 8.47 29.67 -4.69
C ASP A 272 8.87 29.26 -6.12
N LEU A 273 8.65 27.99 -6.50
CA LEU A 273 8.77 27.53 -7.89
C LEU A 273 7.76 28.19 -8.83
N LEU A 274 6.55 28.41 -8.33
CA LEU A 274 5.49 29.09 -9.10
C LEU A 274 5.80 30.56 -9.31
N LEU A 275 6.32 31.26 -8.29
CA LEU A 275 6.48 32.71 -8.27
C LEU A 275 7.88 33.18 -8.63
N ARG A 276 8.91 32.35 -8.43
CA ARG A 276 10.33 32.65 -8.72
C ARG A 276 11.06 31.45 -9.36
N PRO A 277 10.60 30.96 -10.51
CA PRO A 277 11.14 29.74 -11.15
C PRO A 277 12.63 29.87 -11.48
N GLU A 278 13.11 31.06 -11.81
CA GLU A 278 14.52 31.35 -12.14
C GLU A 278 15.48 31.04 -10.99
N ALA A 279 15.02 31.12 -9.74
CA ALA A 279 15.84 30.78 -8.56
C ALA A 279 16.20 29.29 -8.51
N TYR A 280 15.53 28.46 -9.30
CA TYR A 280 15.69 27.00 -9.29
C TYR A 280 16.30 26.43 -10.58
N GLU A 281 16.65 27.26 -11.57
CA GLU A 281 17.24 26.75 -12.84
C GLU A 281 18.59 26.07 -12.62
N ASP A 282 19.45 26.63 -11.78
CA ASP A 282 20.74 26.05 -11.44
C ASP A 282 20.74 25.22 -10.16
N ALA A 283 19.63 25.18 -9.44
CA ALA A 283 19.48 24.39 -8.23
C ALA A 283 19.23 22.90 -8.53
N ASP A 284 19.87 22.00 -7.80
CA ASP A 284 19.72 20.56 -7.98
C ASP A 284 18.39 20.07 -7.37
N ILE A 285 17.30 20.19 -8.16
CA ILE A 285 15.93 19.93 -7.70
C ILE A 285 15.27 18.73 -8.39
N VAL A 286 15.71 18.32 -9.57
CA VAL A 286 15.08 17.22 -10.32
C VAL A 286 15.66 15.89 -9.88
N PHE A 287 14.81 15.00 -9.38
CA PHE A 287 15.23 13.70 -8.86
C PHE A 287 15.19 12.62 -9.94
N VAL A 288 16.33 11.99 -10.19
CA VAL A 288 16.47 10.82 -11.07
C VAL A 288 16.44 9.55 -10.23
N LYS A 289 15.34 8.80 -10.30
CA LYS A 289 15.09 7.62 -9.47
C LYS A 289 16.03 6.45 -9.75
N GLY A 290 16.33 6.18 -11.01
CA GLY A 290 17.15 5.04 -11.46
C GLY A 290 18.63 5.27 -11.28
N ALA A 291 19.31 4.58 -10.37
CA ALA A 291 20.76 4.71 -10.18
C ALA A 291 21.57 4.41 -11.46
N ALA A 292 21.14 3.40 -12.23
CA ALA A 292 21.77 3.05 -13.51
C ALA A 292 21.64 4.15 -14.58
N ALA A 293 20.54 4.92 -14.55
CA ALA A 293 20.32 6.02 -15.48
C ALA A 293 21.15 7.27 -15.14
N ARG A 294 21.65 7.41 -13.92
CA ARG A 294 22.43 8.55 -13.47
C ARG A 294 23.81 8.58 -14.11
N VAL A 295 24.42 7.42 -14.39
CA VAL A 295 25.77 7.31 -14.92
C VAL A 295 25.89 7.98 -16.30
N PRO A 296 25.10 7.60 -17.33
CA PRO A 296 25.20 8.21 -18.65
C PRO A 296 24.85 9.71 -18.64
N ILE A 297 23.94 10.16 -17.76
CA ILE A 297 23.63 11.57 -17.59
C ILE A 297 24.84 12.32 -17.00
N ALA A 298 25.49 11.76 -15.98
CA ALA A 298 26.66 12.36 -15.36
C ALA A 298 27.82 12.47 -16.35
N GLU A 299 28.09 11.42 -17.13
CA GLU A 299 29.11 11.41 -18.20
C GLU A 299 28.84 12.49 -19.25
N ALA A 300 27.59 12.60 -19.73
CA ALA A 300 27.20 13.64 -20.67
C ALA A 300 27.41 15.07 -20.13
N VAL A 301 27.17 15.31 -18.85
CA VAL A 301 27.43 16.60 -18.19
C VAL A 301 28.94 16.89 -18.13
N ILE A 302 29.73 15.89 -17.71
CA ILE A 302 31.21 16.04 -17.60
C ILE A 302 31.83 16.28 -18.98
N ASP A 303 31.44 15.50 -19.98
CA ASP A 303 31.99 15.61 -21.34
C ASP A 303 31.57 16.90 -22.06
N SER A 304 30.42 17.47 -21.73
CA SER A 304 29.99 18.78 -22.23
C SER A 304 30.71 19.97 -21.60
N SER A 305 31.46 19.76 -20.52
CA SER A 305 32.15 20.83 -19.80
C SER A 305 33.50 21.14 -20.43
N LYS A 306 33.66 22.37 -20.92
CA LYS A 306 34.88 22.81 -21.65
C LYS A 306 35.88 23.44 -20.69
N GLY A 307 37.11 22.91 -20.70
CA GLY A 307 38.24 23.38 -19.88
C GLY A 307 38.40 22.58 -18.59
N ASP A 308 39.62 22.45 -18.08
CA ASP A 308 40.02 21.57 -16.99
C ASP A 308 39.31 21.94 -15.66
N ASP A 309 39.22 23.25 -15.36
CA ASP A 309 38.54 23.71 -14.14
C ASP A 309 37.03 23.43 -14.17
N ALA A 310 36.38 23.68 -15.34
CA ALA A 310 34.96 23.41 -15.50
C ALA A 310 34.66 21.90 -15.46
N ARG A 311 35.54 21.09 -16.01
CA ARG A 311 35.42 19.62 -15.97
C ARG A 311 35.54 19.09 -14.55
N LYS A 312 36.52 19.59 -13.79
CA LYS A 312 36.72 19.21 -12.39
C LYS A 312 35.51 19.60 -11.51
N ALA A 313 34.98 20.81 -11.69
CA ALA A 313 33.79 21.26 -11.01
C ALA A 313 32.55 20.39 -11.36
N ALA A 314 32.43 20.00 -12.66
CA ALA A 314 31.36 19.08 -13.08
C ALA A 314 31.53 17.70 -12.47
N GLU A 315 32.74 17.15 -12.39
CA GLU A 315 33.02 15.87 -11.74
C GLU A 315 32.62 15.88 -10.25
N GLU A 316 32.99 16.93 -9.50
CA GLU A 316 32.62 17.08 -8.10
C GLU A 316 31.09 17.17 -7.93
N ARG A 317 30.42 17.95 -8.77
CA ARG A 317 28.95 18.08 -8.74
C ARG A 317 28.25 16.78 -9.12
N MET A 318 28.75 16.07 -10.14
CA MET A 318 28.19 14.79 -10.57
C MET A 318 28.45 13.66 -9.59
N ALA A 319 29.50 13.70 -8.79
CA ALA A 319 29.66 12.78 -7.65
C ALA A 319 28.52 12.93 -6.63
N GLY A 320 28.09 14.15 -6.39
CA GLY A 320 26.88 14.46 -5.61
C GLY A 320 25.60 13.90 -6.25
N PHE A 321 25.43 14.12 -7.54
CA PHE A 321 24.30 13.60 -8.32
C PHE A 321 24.23 12.07 -8.32
N LEU A 322 25.32 11.38 -8.56
CA LEU A 322 25.37 9.92 -8.52
C LEU A 322 24.93 9.38 -7.17
N LYS A 323 25.36 10.01 -6.09
CA LYS A 323 25.00 9.64 -4.72
C LYS A 323 23.55 9.98 -4.36
N HIS A 324 23.09 11.16 -4.71
CA HIS A 324 21.84 11.74 -4.22
C HIS A 324 20.71 11.72 -5.25
N GLY A 325 21.04 11.66 -6.54
CA GLY A 325 20.08 11.61 -7.64
C GLY A 325 19.43 12.95 -7.98
N LEU A 326 19.87 14.06 -7.41
CA LEU A 326 19.35 15.40 -7.71
C LEU A 326 20.25 16.11 -8.71
N ILE A 327 19.64 16.69 -9.73
CA ILE A 327 20.31 17.44 -10.80
C ILE A 327 19.53 18.71 -11.12
N SER A 328 20.21 19.75 -11.60
CA SER A 328 19.54 21.00 -11.96
C SER A 328 18.85 20.93 -13.32
N PRO A 329 17.74 21.68 -13.49
CA PRO A 329 17.09 21.85 -14.78
C PRO A 329 18.02 22.33 -15.89
N ALA A 330 18.86 23.33 -15.59
CA ALA A 330 19.81 23.86 -16.55
C ALA A 330 20.81 22.81 -17.11
N LEU A 331 21.25 21.87 -16.27
CA LEU A 331 22.10 20.77 -16.72
C LEU A 331 21.32 19.75 -17.58
N LEU A 332 20.06 19.46 -17.23
CA LEU A 332 19.23 18.56 -18.03
C LEU A 332 18.89 19.11 -19.42
N GLN A 333 18.85 20.42 -19.56
CA GLN A 333 18.56 21.12 -20.83
C GLN A 333 19.79 21.27 -21.75
N ARG A 334 20.97 20.85 -21.30
CA ARG A 334 22.17 20.88 -22.18
C ARG A 334 21.96 19.96 -23.39
N PRO A 335 22.41 20.40 -24.62
CA PRO A 335 22.19 19.60 -25.83
C PRO A 335 22.72 18.17 -25.75
N GLU A 336 23.89 17.98 -25.13
CA GLU A 336 24.55 16.68 -24.99
C GLU A 336 23.76 15.75 -24.04
N VAL A 337 23.25 16.31 -22.94
CA VAL A 337 22.41 15.57 -21.99
C VAL A 337 21.05 15.21 -22.62
N MET A 338 20.46 16.15 -23.37
CA MET A 338 19.23 15.92 -24.13
C MET A 338 19.40 14.82 -25.19
N ALA A 339 20.54 14.76 -25.84
CA ALA A 339 20.87 13.68 -26.79
C ALA A 339 20.97 12.33 -26.09
N THR A 340 21.63 12.30 -24.93
CA THR A 340 21.71 11.09 -24.09
C THR A 340 20.33 10.64 -23.62
N LEU A 341 19.47 11.55 -23.16
CA LEU A 341 18.09 11.22 -22.75
C LEU A 341 17.28 10.65 -23.92
N ARG A 342 17.38 11.19 -25.14
CA ARG A 342 16.71 10.64 -26.32
C ARG A 342 17.19 9.22 -26.66
N GLN A 343 18.50 8.94 -26.51
CA GLN A 343 19.03 7.60 -26.69
C GLN A 343 18.48 6.63 -25.63
N MET A 344 18.41 7.07 -24.36
CA MET A 344 17.88 6.30 -23.27
C MET A 344 16.37 6.03 -23.39
N GLU A 345 15.62 6.90 -24.04
CA GLU A 345 14.18 6.76 -24.31
C GLU A 345 13.88 5.57 -25.25
N GLN A 346 14.83 5.19 -26.10
CA GLN A 346 14.69 4.06 -27.01
C GLN A 346 14.77 2.69 -26.33
N ASP A 347 15.34 2.61 -25.11
CA ASP A 347 15.34 1.36 -24.33
C ASP A 347 14.07 1.27 -23.45
N LEU A 348 13.01 0.71 -24.06
CA LEU A 348 11.69 0.55 -23.45
C LEU A 348 11.69 -0.29 -22.16
N ILE A 349 12.71 -1.12 -21.95
CA ILE A 349 12.76 -2.05 -20.80
C ILE A 349 13.44 -1.41 -19.60
N ARG A 350 14.56 -0.67 -19.82
CA ARG A 350 15.46 -0.25 -18.72
C ARG A 350 15.35 1.22 -18.36
N THR A 351 15.27 2.10 -19.35
CA THR A 351 15.47 3.54 -19.14
C THR A 351 14.31 4.44 -19.60
N GLU A 352 13.41 3.96 -20.45
CA GLU A 352 12.27 4.75 -20.95
C GLU A 352 11.44 5.36 -19.79
N LYS A 353 11.07 4.55 -18.79
CA LYS A 353 10.31 5.03 -17.63
C LYS A 353 11.04 6.10 -16.82
N VAL A 354 12.38 6.03 -16.75
CA VAL A 354 13.16 7.02 -16.02
C VAL A 354 13.20 8.33 -16.82
N VAL A 355 13.37 8.25 -18.14
CA VAL A 355 13.35 9.42 -19.03
C VAL A 355 11.99 10.10 -18.98
N SER A 356 10.90 9.34 -19.09
CA SER A 356 9.52 9.85 -18.96
C SER A 356 9.29 10.53 -17.61
N GLN A 357 9.83 9.99 -16.51
CA GLN A 357 9.77 10.63 -15.19
C GLN A 357 10.55 11.96 -15.15
N ILE A 358 11.74 12.01 -15.76
CA ILE A 358 12.54 13.26 -15.83
C ILE A 358 11.78 14.32 -16.64
N GLN A 359 11.26 13.96 -17.81
CA GLN A 359 10.47 14.86 -18.66
C GLN A 359 9.20 15.35 -17.92
N GLY A 360 8.51 14.45 -17.22
CA GLY A 360 7.38 14.78 -16.37
C GLY A 360 7.75 15.76 -15.26
N ALA A 361 8.87 15.54 -14.55
CA ALA A 361 9.37 16.44 -13.50
C ALA A 361 9.74 17.82 -14.05
N MET A 362 10.35 17.87 -15.24
CA MET A 362 10.64 19.12 -15.94
C MET A 362 9.37 19.89 -16.32
N SER A 363 8.32 19.19 -16.76
CA SER A 363 7.03 19.80 -17.10
C SER A 363 6.28 20.27 -15.85
N VAL A 364 6.29 19.47 -14.78
CA VAL A 364 5.56 19.78 -13.52
C VAL A 364 6.12 21.03 -12.84
N ARG A 365 7.42 21.29 -12.90
CA ARG A 365 8.03 22.49 -12.29
C ARG A 365 7.69 23.80 -13.02
N GLU A 366 7.14 23.75 -14.23
CA GLU A 366 6.79 24.94 -14.99
C GLU A 366 5.67 25.76 -14.33
N PRO A 367 5.82 27.09 -14.17
CA PRO A 367 4.81 27.93 -13.50
C PRO A 367 3.41 27.81 -14.11
N LYS A 368 3.33 27.72 -15.43
CA LYS A 368 2.06 27.55 -16.14
C LYS A 368 1.37 26.22 -15.73
N TYR A 369 2.14 25.14 -15.61
CA TYR A 369 1.62 23.86 -15.18
C TYR A 369 1.18 23.91 -13.71
N LEU A 370 2.04 24.40 -12.81
CA LEU A 370 1.74 24.53 -11.38
C LEU A 370 0.46 25.34 -11.17
N LEU A 371 0.33 26.48 -11.85
CA LEU A 371 -0.86 27.34 -11.74
C LEU A 371 -2.13 26.65 -12.27
N SER A 372 -2.02 25.92 -13.38
CA SER A 372 -3.19 25.19 -13.95
C SER A 372 -3.68 24.04 -13.09
N ARG A 373 -2.79 23.45 -12.27
CA ARG A 373 -3.13 22.38 -11.34
C ARG A 373 -3.60 22.88 -9.97
N LEU A 374 -3.47 24.16 -9.71
CA LEU A 374 -3.91 24.78 -8.44
C LEU A 374 -5.42 25.09 -8.50
N LEU A 375 -6.23 24.03 -8.49
CA LEU A 375 -7.68 24.08 -8.57
C LEU A 375 -8.26 24.30 -7.16
N VAL A 376 -8.33 25.55 -6.73
CA VAL A 376 -8.72 25.92 -5.36
C VAL A 376 -10.07 26.63 -5.28
N ILE A 377 -10.59 27.14 -6.40
CA ILE A 377 -11.84 27.92 -6.42
C ILE A 377 -13.00 26.95 -6.65
N PRO A 378 -13.92 26.79 -5.67
CA PRO A 378 -15.04 25.88 -5.81
C PRO A 378 -16.03 26.34 -6.91
N PRO A 379 -16.75 25.41 -7.56
CA PRO A 379 -17.78 25.75 -8.54
C PRO A 379 -18.98 26.45 -7.88
N ALA A 380 -19.81 27.09 -8.73
CA ALA A 380 -21.03 27.77 -8.28
C ALA A 380 -22.12 26.80 -7.82
N THR A 381 -22.09 25.55 -8.29
CA THR A 381 -23.13 24.53 -8.04
C THR A 381 -22.65 23.47 -7.08
N ASP A 382 -23.60 22.75 -6.49
CA ASP A 382 -23.33 21.63 -5.57
C ASP A 382 -23.03 20.30 -6.31
N ASP A 383 -22.92 20.35 -7.66
CA ASP A 383 -22.61 19.15 -8.44
C ASP A 383 -21.17 18.69 -8.20
N PRO A 384 -20.95 17.52 -7.58
CA PRO A 384 -19.62 17.01 -7.32
C PRO A 384 -18.85 16.64 -8.59
N GLN A 385 -19.50 16.52 -9.74
CA GLN A 385 -18.87 16.27 -11.03
C GLN A 385 -18.20 17.52 -11.62
N GLN A 386 -18.55 18.70 -11.13
CA GLN A 386 -17.95 19.93 -11.63
C GLN A 386 -16.49 20.07 -11.19
N ARG A 387 -15.68 20.48 -12.17
CA ARG A 387 -14.29 20.82 -11.93
C ARG A 387 -14.20 22.15 -11.16
N TRP A 388 -13.32 22.20 -10.18
CA TRP A 388 -12.91 23.43 -9.53
C TRP A 388 -12.06 24.27 -10.49
N HIS A 389 -12.06 25.57 -10.25
CA HIS A 389 -11.33 26.50 -11.10
C HIS A 389 -9.95 26.79 -10.53
N SER A 390 -8.99 27.07 -11.43
CA SER A 390 -7.64 27.46 -11.02
C SER A 390 -7.57 28.94 -10.66
N LEU A 391 -6.59 29.30 -9.85
CA LEU A 391 -6.28 30.71 -9.60
C LEU A 391 -5.97 31.48 -10.88
N GLY A 392 -5.37 30.81 -11.89
CA GLY A 392 -5.08 31.39 -13.18
C GLY A 392 -6.30 31.90 -13.94
N GLU A 393 -7.48 31.30 -13.70
CA GLU A 393 -8.72 31.71 -14.38
C GLU A 393 -9.26 33.05 -13.88
N VAL A 394 -8.95 33.43 -12.64
CA VAL A 394 -9.45 34.69 -12.04
C VAL A 394 -8.39 35.75 -11.84
N MET A 395 -7.10 35.45 -11.97
CA MET A 395 -6.02 36.39 -11.62
C MET A 395 -6.10 37.72 -12.38
N MET A 396 -6.60 37.73 -13.61
CA MET A 396 -6.75 38.93 -14.41
C MET A 396 -7.83 39.86 -13.88
N LEU A 397 -8.74 39.38 -13.00
CA LEU A 397 -9.74 40.22 -12.34
C LEU A 397 -9.16 41.15 -11.25
N ALA A 398 -7.89 40.91 -10.85
CA ALA A 398 -7.16 41.82 -9.94
C ALA A 398 -6.76 43.15 -10.60
N VAL A 399 -6.74 43.21 -11.94
CA VAL A 399 -6.47 44.43 -12.69
C VAL A 399 -7.74 45.26 -12.73
N ASP A 400 -7.59 46.54 -12.52
CA ASP A 400 -8.70 47.49 -12.66
C ASP A 400 -9.38 47.40 -14.04
N ALA A 401 -10.70 47.37 -14.12
CA ALA A 401 -11.44 47.11 -15.34
C ALA A 401 -11.12 48.10 -16.47
N GLU A 402 -10.92 49.36 -16.12
CA GLU A 402 -10.58 50.39 -17.11
C GLU A 402 -9.12 50.19 -17.63
N ARG A 403 -8.21 49.86 -16.74
CA ARG A 403 -6.82 49.55 -17.13
C ARG A 403 -6.73 48.25 -17.93
N ALA A 404 -7.52 47.23 -17.56
CA ALA A 404 -7.59 45.98 -18.30
C ALA A 404 -8.10 46.21 -19.73
N LYS A 405 -9.15 47.00 -19.88
CA LYS A 405 -9.72 47.39 -21.18
C LYS A 405 -8.72 48.19 -22.01
N ALA A 406 -8.01 49.15 -21.40
CA ALA A 406 -7.00 49.96 -22.07
C ALA A 406 -5.80 49.10 -22.54
N ALA A 407 -5.45 48.02 -21.80
CA ALA A 407 -4.39 47.09 -22.11
C ALA A 407 -4.84 45.91 -23.01
N GLY A 408 -6.10 45.83 -23.45
CA GLY A 408 -6.64 44.75 -24.26
C GLY A 408 -6.72 43.40 -23.54
N ILE A 409 -6.76 43.44 -22.19
CA ILE A 409 -6.89 42.24 -21.35
C ILE A 409 -8.35 41.82 -21.29
N ASP A 410 -8.66 40.62 -21.79
CA ASP A 410 -10.00 40.03 -21.69
C ASP A 410 -10.23 39.48 -20.29
N GLN A 411 -11.09 40.16 -19.52
CA GLN A 411 -11.50 39.75 -18.18
C GLN A 411 -12.76 38.89 -18.29
N LYS A 412 -12.61 37.57 -18.25
CA LYS A 412 -13.74 36.63 -18.25
C LYS A 412 -14.02 36.16 -16.81
N PRO A 413 -15.07 36.68 -16.18
CA PRO A 413 -15.50 36.16 -14.88
C PRO A 413 -16.04 34.72 -15.02
N LEU A 414 -15.85 33.93 -13.99
CA LEU A 414 -16.40 32.57 -13.90
C LEU A 414 -17.93 32.67 -13.80
N PRO A 415 -18.66 31.89 -14.58
CA PRO A 415 -20.12 31.91 -14.58
C PRO A 415 -20.70 31.41 -13.25
N GLY A 416 -21.75 32.07 -12.78
CA GLY A 416 -22.49 31.67 -11.58
C GLY A 416 -21.82 32.00 -10.23
N ILE A 417 -20.62 32.53 -10.23
CA ILE A 417 -19.89 32.97 -9.01
C ILE A 417 -19.94 34.50 -8.95
N ASP A 418 -20.25 35.04 -7.75
CA ASP A 418 -20.26 36.50 -7.55
C ASP A 418 -18.90 37.12 -7.94
N ILE A 419 -18.93 38.14 -8.79
CA ILE A 419 -17.73 38.83 -9.28
C ILE A 419 -16.93 39.50 -8.14
N ALA A 420 -17.61 39.94 -7.07
CA ALA A 420 -16.93 40.51 -5.92
C ALA A 420 -16.05 39.49 -5.19
N LEU A 421 -16.55 38.26 -5.05
CA LEU A 421 -15.79 37.13 -4.48
C LEU A 421 -14.61 36.75 -5.37
N GLN A 422 -14.82 36.70 -6.69
CA GLN A 422 -13.72 36.40 -7.63
C GLN A 422 -12.62 37.46 -7.57
N ARG A 423 -13.01 38.75 -7.49
CA ARG A 423 -12.05 39.86 -7.34
C ARG A 423 -11.32 39.84 -6.00
N ALA A 424 -11.99 39.40 -4.92
CA ALA A 424 -11.33 39.23 -3.61
C ALA A 424 -10.24 38.18 -3.66
N VAL A 425 -10.52 37.00 -4.30
CA VAL A 425 -9.52 35.95 -4.52
C VAL A 425 -8.37 36.46 -5.39
N ALA A 426 -8.68 37.15 -6.49
CA ALA A 426 -7.68 37.69 -7.42
C ALA A 426 -6.78 38.74 -6.75
N SER A 427 -7.37 39.64 -5.92
CA SER A 427 -6.61 40.65 -5.17
C SER A 427 -5.71 39.99 -4.12
N ALA A 428 -6.24 39.05 -3.33
CA ALA A 428 -5.42 38.33 -2.34
C ALA A 428 -4.25 37.56 -2.98
N TRP A 429 -4.48 36.99 -4.17
CA TRP A 429 -3.43 36.34 -4.94
C TRP A 429 -2.38 37.36 -5.43
N LYS A 430 -2.83 38.50 -5.95
CA LYS A 430 -1.91 39.56 -6.36
C LYS A 430 -1.06 40.08 -5.21
N ASP A 431 -1.69 40.34 -4.05
CA ASP A 431 -0.97 40.78 -2.85
C ASP A 431 0.07 39.75 -2.41
N LEU A 432 -0.23 38.47 -2.55
CA LEU A 432 0.72 37.38 -2.27
C LEU A 432 1.90 37.40 -3.25
N VAL A 433 1.63 37.56 -4.56
CA VAL A 433 2.67 37.65 -5.59
C VAL A 433 3.59 38.84 -5.32
N ASP A 434 3.02 40.03 -5.04
CA ASP A 434 3.77 41.27 -4.78
C ASP A 434 4.63 41.15 -3.50
N ALA A 435 4.08 40.62 -2.41
CA ALA A 435 4.79 40.37 -1.15
C ALA A 435 5.88 39.31 -1.29
N TRP A 436 5.65 38.28 -2.09
CA TRP A 436 6.63 37.21 -2.36
C TRP A 436 7.81 37.75 -3.19
N ALA A 437 7.53 38.55 -4.21
CA ALA A 437 8.56 39.21 -5.01
C ALA A 437 9.43 40.17 -4.18
N ALA A 438 8.80 40.89 -3.24
CA ALA A 438 9.50 41.74 -2.28
C ALA A 438 10.23 40.99 -1.16
N GLN A 439 10.00 39.68 -1.02
CA GLN A 439 10.49 38.84 0.09
C GLN A 439 10.08 39.39 1.49
N ASP A 440 8.91 40.02 1.57
CA ASP A 440 8.34 40.50 2.82
C ASP A 440 7.52 39.37 3.48
N ALA A 441 8.09 38.77 4.51
CA ALA A 441 7.46 37.64 5.22
C ALA A 441 6.16 38.01 5.92
N ALA A 442 6.07 39.22 6.46
CA ALA A 442 4.87 39.68 7.16
C ALA A 442 3.71 39.95 6.19
N ALA A 443 4.00 40.65 5.08
CA ALA A 443 3.02 40.89 4.02
C ALA A 443 2.60 39.57 3.35
N ALA A 444 3.53 38.67 3.07
CA ALA A 444 3.26 37.36 2.49
C ALA A 444 2.37 36.51 3.41
N SER A 445 2.65 36.48 4.71
CA SER A 445 1.82 35.75 5.70
C SER A 445 0.39 36.29 5.76
N LYS A 446 0.24 37.61 5.72
CA LYS A 446 -1.08 38.26 5.68
C LYS A 446 -1.84 37.93 4.39
N ALA A 447 -1.16 37.98 3.24
CA ALA A 447 -1.76 37.64 1.95
C ALA A 447 -2.16 36.17 1.86
N VAL A 448 -1.37 35.24 2.43
CA VAL A 448 -1.71 33.84 2.55
C VAL A 448 -3.01 33.64 3.34
N ALA A 449 -3.16 34.29 4.48
CA ALA A 449 -4.38 34.22 5.28
C ALA A 449 -5.59 34.81 4.55
N ALA A 450 -5.40 35.94 3.86
CA ALA A 450 -6.44 36.58 3.05
C ALA A 450 -6.87 35.67 1.87
N LEU A 451 -5.93 35.04 1.19
CA LEU A 451 -6.22 34.10 0.10
C LEU A 451 -7.03 32.89 0.61
N ALA A 452 -6.60 32.27 1.71
CA ALA A 452 -7.30 31.14 2.30
C ALA A 452 -8.76 31.51 2.67
N ALA A 453 -8.96 32.67 3.30
CA ALA A 453 -10.29 33.15 3.66
C ALA A 453 -11.15 33.47 2.42
N SER A 454 -10.59 34.11 1.40
CA SER A 454 -11.32 34.49 0.19
C SER A 454 -11.79 33.31 -0.63
N VAL A 455 -10.93 32.28 -0.78
CA VAL A 455 -11.25 31.04 -1.49
C VAL A 455 -12.38 30.27 -0.78
N HIS A 456 -12.31 30.16 0.54
CA HIS A 456 -13.37 29.52 1.32
C HIS A 456 -14.73 30.24 1.19
N ALA A 457 -14.72 31.57 1.08
CA ALA A 457 -15.93 32.40 0.98
C ALA A 457 -16.68 32.24 -0.35
N VAL A 458 -16.04 31.69 -1.40
CA VAL A 458 -16.66 31.56 -2.75
C VAL A 458 -17.89 30.65 -2.72
N ASN A 459 -17.78 29.49 -2.15
CA ASN A 459 -18.92 28.59 -1.98
C ASN A 459 -18.70 27.66 -0.73
N PRO A 460 -19.05 28.13 0.46
CA PRO A 460 -18.87 27.38 1.69
C PRO A 460 -19.66 26.08 1.76
N ALA A 461 -20.77 25.95 0.98
CA ALA A 461 -21.61 24.75 0.99
C ALA A 461 -20.91 23.52 0.36
N VAL A 462 -20.07 23.75 -0.65
CA VAL A 462 -19.32 22.70 -1.36
C VAL A 462 -17.94 22.48 -0.75
N TYR A 463 -17.51 23.42 0.10
CA TYR A 463 -16.17 23.36 0.69
C TYR A 463 -16.07 22.21 1.71
N PRO A 464 -15.03 21.40 1.69
CA PRO A 464 -14.86 20.31 2.66
C PRO A 464 -14.59 20.85 4.06
N ASP A 465 -14.79 20.01 5.08
CA ASP A 465 -14.44 20.34 6.47
C ASP A 465 -12.99 20.80 6.59
N THR A 466 -12.79 22.07 6.97
CA THR A 466 -11.47 22.69 7.12
C THR A 466 -10.64 22.02 8.21
N ALA A 467 -11.27 21.51 9.28
CA ALA A 467 -10.57 20.77 10.31
C ALA A 467 -9.91 19.49 9.74
N ARG A 468 -10.62 18.76 8.86
CA ARG A 468 -10.05 17.60 8.19
C ARG A 468 -8.87 17.96 7.29
N LEU A 469 -8.96 19.06 6.55
CA LEU A 469 -7.86 19.57 5.72
C LEU A 469 -6.64 19.97 6.56
N GLY A 470 -6.87 20.67 7.68
CA GLY A 470 -5.84 21.05 8.62
C GLY A 470 -5.12 19.84 9.22
N TRP A 471 -5.90 18.80 9.63
CA TRP A 471 -5.34 17.54 10.11
C TRP A 471 -4.59 16.75 9.02
N GLU A 472 -5.04 16.78 7.76
CA GLU A 472 -4.31 16.20 6.63
C GLU A 472 -2.95 16.87 6.46
N SER A 473 -2.90 18.22 6.43
CA SER A 473 -1.65 18.98 6.36
C SER A 473 -0.73 18.69 7.54
N TRP A 474 -1.29 18.64 8.75
CA TRP A 474 -0.54 18.32 9.96
C TRP A 474 0.06 16.90 9.90
N TYR A 475 -0.73 15.91 9.44
CA TYR A 475 -0.30 14.53 9.31
C TYR A 475 0.90 14.38 8.37
N PHE A 476 0.85 15.04 7.19
CA PHE A 476 1.96 15.01 6.24
C PHE A 476 3.19 15.77 6.76
N ARG A 477 3.01 16.94 7.38
CA ARG A 477 4.11 17.70 8.00
C ARG A 477 4.84 16.91 9.09
N ASN A 478 4.13 16.10 9.85
CA ASN A 478 4.70 15.24 10.89
C ASN A 478 5.18 13.88 10.36
N GLY A 479 5.45 13.77 9.06
CA GLY A 479 6.01 12.56 8.43
C GLY A 479 5.12 11.34 8.59
N ASN A 480 3.79 11.54 8.50
CA ASN A 480 2.78 10.50 8.60
C ASN A 480 2.85 9.68 9.90
N LEU A 481 3.35 10.30 10.96
CA LEU A 481 3.58 9.70 12.29
C LEU A 481 4.47 8.43 12.26
N THR A 482 5.22 8.22 11.20
CA THR A 482 6.09 7.04 11.07
C THR A 482 7.17 6.99 12.14
N ARG A 483 7.59 8.14 12.71
CA ARG A 483 8.59 8.24 13.79
C ARG A 483 8.22 7.48 15.08
N VAL A 484 7.00 6.97 15.19
CA VAL A 484 6.58 6.06 16.28
C VAL A 484 7.48 4.82 16.37
N TRP A 485 8.23 4.48 15.32
CA TRP A 485 9.25 3.42 15.37
C TRP A 485 10.28 3.64 16.48
N LEU A 486 10.61 4.89 16.85
CA LEU A 486 11.52 5.19 17.96
C LEU A 486 10.94 4.74 19.30
N VAL A 487 9.64 4.90 19.50
CA VAL A 487 8.96 4.45 20.73
C VAL A 487 8.94 2.92 20.80
N TYR A 488 8.71 2.24 19.68
CA TYR A 488 8.83 0.79 19.61
C TYR A 488 10.26 0.30 19.87
N MET A 489 11.26 1.01 19.40
CA MET A 489 12.68 0.70 19.71
C MET A 489 12.94 0.79 21.22
N ALA A 490 12.45 1.84 21.89
CA ALA A 490 12.56 1.95 23.33
C ALA A 490 11.83 0.81 24.06
N ALA A 491 10.63 0.43 23.58
CA ALA A 491 9.91 -0.73 24.11
C ALA A 491 10.73 -2.02 23.98
N ILE A 492 11.35 -2.27 22.81
CA ILE A 492 12.19 -3.47 22.56
C ILE A 492 13.34 -3.52 23.57
N ILE A 493 14.06 -2.40 23.78
CA ILE A 493 15.20 -2.35 24.70
C ILE A 493 14.73 -2.72 26.12
N LEU A 494 13.66 -2.10 26.61
CA LEU A 494 13.13 -2.37 27.95
C LEU A 494 12.58 -3.80 28.09
N LEU A 495 11.90 -4.31 27.08
CA LEU A 495 11.39 -5.69 27.06
C LEU A 495 12.53 -6.70 27.06
N LEU A 496 13.59 -6.47 26.29
CA LEU A 496 14.78 -7.32 26.29
C LEU A 496 15.48 -7.32 27.64
N LEU A 497 15.66 -6.15 28.26
CA LEU A 497 16.23 -6.06 29.63
C LEU A 497 15.36 -6.81 30.63
N GLY A 498 14.03 -6.68 30.52
CA GLY A 498 13.09 -7.39 31.39
C GLY A 498 13.09 -8.90 31.21
N LEU A 499 13.15 -9.38 29.97
CA LEU A 499 13.06 -10.81 29.63
C LEU A 499 14.40 -11.55 29.80
N VAL A 500 15.53 -10.95 29.37
CA VAL A 500 16.85 -11.56 29.40
C VAL A 500 17.42 -11.55 30.81
N TYR A 501 17.40 -10.37 31.46
CA TYR A 501 17.94 -10.22 32.81
C TYR A 501 16.91 -10.49 33.91
N ARG A 502 15.69 -10.90 33.55
CA ARG A 502 14.57 -11.16 34.47
C ARG A 502 14.28 -9.97 35.43
N TRP A 503 14.39 -8.77 34.89
CA TRP A 503 14.15 -7.53 35.63
C TRP A 503 12.69 -7.11 35.57
N PRO A 504 11.88 -7.30 36.63
CA PRO A 504 10.44 -7.10 36.58
C PRO A 504 10.03 -5.65 36.30
N ARG A 505 10.79 -4.69 36.77
CA ARG A 505 10.54 -3.26 36.52
C ARG A 505 10.76 -2.90 35.04
N ALA A 506 11.84 -3.38 34.46
CA ALA A 506 12.11 -3.18 33.02
C ALA A 506 11.02 -3.82 32.15
N LEU A 507 10.56 -5.03 32.52
CA LEU A 507 9.42 -5.67 31.82
C LEU A 507 8.15 -4.85 31.92
N ALA A 508 7.82 -4.33 33.11
CA ALA A 508 6.65 -3.50 33.31
C ALA A 508 6.71 -2.20 32.49
N TRP A 509 7.85 -1.51 32.52
CA TRP A 509 8.07 -0.32 31.71
C TRP A 509 8.07 -0.64 30.20
N GLY A 510 8.67 -1.76 29.78
CA GLY A 510 8.64 -2.20 28.40
C GLY A 510 7.22 -2.42 27.88
N LEU A 511 6.37 -3.07 28.68
CA LEU A 511 4.96 -3.24 28.35
C LEU A 511 4.18 -1.92 28.31
N ALA A 512 4.49 -0.99 29.22
CA ALA A 512 3.87 0.34 29.23
C ALA A 512 4.26 1.14 27.98
N VAL A 513 5.55 1.16 27.61
CA VAL A 513 6.04 1.85 26.41
C VAL A 513 5.50 1.18 25.13
N PHE A 514 5.39 -0.14 25.10
CA PHE A 514 4.68 -0.84 24.01
C PHE A 514 3.22 -0.38 23.90
N GLY A 515 2.52 -0.25 25.03
CA GLY A 515 1.14 0.26 25.06
C GLY A 515 1.05 1.69 24.49
N ILE A 516 1.99 2.57 24.85
CA ILE A 516 2.05 3.94 24.31
C ILE A 516 2.31 3.90 22.80
N ALA A 517 3.30 3.13 22.34
CA ALA A 517 3.62 3.00 20.93
C ALA A 517 2.42 2.47 20.12
N PHE A 518 1.73 1.46 20.66
CA PHE A 518 0.51 0.90 20.08
C PHE A 518 -0.62 1.93 19.97
N LEU A 519 -0.84 2.74 21.00
CA LEU A 519 -1.85 3.79 20.98
C LEU A 519 -1.51 4.88 19.95
N LEU A 520 -0.24 5.29 19.88
CA LEU A 520 0.22 6.26 18.88
C LEU A 520 0.07 5.73 17.45
N GLN A 521 0.41 4.46 17.21
CA GLN A 521 0.21 3.82 15.91
C GLN A 521 -1.28 3.69 15.59
N THR A 522 -2.10 3.34 16.58
CA THR A 522 -3.56 3.28 16.42
C THR A 522 -4.11 4.65 16.03
N ALA A 523 -3.68 5.71 16.72
CA ALA A 523 -4.07 7.08 16.37
C ALA A 523 -3.66 7.44 14.93
N ALA A 524 -2.45 7.04 14.50
CA ALA A 524 -1.99 7.28 13.13
C ALA A 524 -2.84 6.56 12.08
N VAL A 525 -3.21 5.29 12.33
CA VAL A 525 -4.09 4.51 11.41
C VAL A 525 -5.50 5.09 11.38
N MET A 526 -6.06 5.44 12.54
CA MET A 526 -7.41 6.02 12.63
C MET A 526 -7.48 7.42 12.00
N LEU A 527 -6.46 8.25 12.24
CA LEU A 527 -6.36 9.58 11.62
C LEU A 527 -6.27 9.45 10.09
N ARG A 528 -5.46 8.53 9.58
CA ARG A 528 -5.36 8.29 8.14
C ARG A 528 -6.69 7.79 7.56
N TRP A 529 -7.40 6.89 8.25
CA TRP A 529 -8.73 6.44 7.85
C TRP A 529 -9.72 7.62 7.75
N TRP A 530 -9.74 8.47 8.78
CA TRP A 530 -10.62 9.64 8.80
C TRP A 530 -10.29 10.65 7.69
N ILE A 531 -9.00 10.93 7.43
CA ILE A 531 -8.56 11.80 6.34
C ILE A 531 -8.94 11.23 4.98
N SER A 532 -8.66 9.94 4.75
CA SER A 532 -8.86 9.30 3.44
C SER A 532 -10.32 8.93 3.16
N GLN A 533 -11.20 8.95 4.18
CA GLN A 533 -12.59 8.51 4.14
C GLN A 533 -12.76 7.05 3.65
N ARG A 534 -11.70 6.27 3.72
CA ARG A 534 -11.67 4.84 3.39
C ARG A 534 -10.66 4.12 4.27
N TRP A 535 -10.84 2.81 4.43
CA TRP A 535 -9.87 2.01 5.15
C TRP A 535 -8.48 2.07 4.46
N PRO A 536 -7.38 2.27 5.22
CA PRO A 536 -6.04 2.41 4.65
C PRO A 536 -5.45 1.07 4.23
N ASN A 537 -5.69 0.64 2.98
CA ASN A 537 -5.16 -0.57 2.36
C ASN A 537 -4.98 -0.46 0.83
N SER A 538 -4.98 0.75 0.26
CA SER A 538 -4.94 0.94 -1.18
C SER A 538 -3.54 1.05 -1.78
N ASN A 539 -2.51 1.22 -0.96
CA ASN A 539 -1.13 1.29 -1.40
C ASN A 539 -0.19 0.55 -0.44
N MET A 540 1.07 0.36 -0.85
CA MET A 540 2.05 -0.40 -0.06
C MET A 540 2.41 0.25 1.28
N PHE A 541 2.41 1.59 1.38
CA PHE A 541 2.59 2.28 2.64
C PHE A 541 1.49 1.91 3.64
N GLU A 542 0.25 1.97 3.19
CA GLU A 542 -0.92 1.62 4.00
C GLU A 542 -0.89 0.14 4.39
N ALA A 543 -0.58 -0.75 3.44
CA ALA A 543 -0.49 -2.19 3.69
C ALA A 543 0.57 -2.53 4.75
N VAL A 544 1.78 -1.94 4.67
CA VAL A 544 2.86 -2.20 5.63
C VAL A 544 2.52 -1.67 7.03
N THR A 545 1.99 -0.45 7.10
CA THR A 545 1.67 0.19 8.38
C THR A 545 0.47 -0.47 9.08
N THR A 546 -0.57 -0.85 8.33
CA THR A 546 -1.73 -1.58 8.88
C THR A 546 -1.40 -3.03 9.23
N ALA A 547 -0.56 -3.71 8.44
CA ALA A 547 -0.10 -5.06 8.77
C ALA A 547 0.56 -5.11 10.15
N SER A 548 1.50 -4.19 10.39
CA SER A 548 2.20 -4.12 11.66
C SER A 548 1.26 -3.72 12.81
N TRP A 549 0.28 -2.86 12.55
CA TRP A 549 -0.77 -2.52 13.51
C TRP A 549 -1.64 -3.73 13.88
N PHE A 550 -2.06 -4.56 12.91
CA PHE A 550 -2.76 -5.82 13.20
C PHE A 550 -1.93 -6.76 14.07
N GLY A 551 -0.61 -6.86 13.79
CA GLY A 551 0.32 -7.61 14.62
C GLY A 551 0.36 -7.09 16.05
N ALA A 552 0.39 -5.77 16.23
CA ALA A 552 0.36 -5.13 17.54
C ALA A 552 -0.98 -5.33 18.27
N CYS A 553 -2.12 -5.29 17.56
CA CYS A 553 -3.44 -5.64 18.12
C CYS A 553 -3.47 -7.09 18.64
N CYS A 554 -2.98 -8.03 17.83
CA CYS A 554 -2.90 -9.44 18.23
C CYS A 554 -2.02 -9.60 19.48
N ALA A 555 -0.84 -8.97 19.49
CA ALA A 555 0.07 -9.03 20.63
C ALA A 555 -0.56 -8.43 21.89
N ALA A 556 -1.20 -7.27 21.80
CA ALA A 556 -1.88 -6.63 22.93
C ALA A 556 -2.99 -7.55 23.49
N GLY A 557 -3.79 -8.17 22.62
CA GLY A 557 -4.80 -9.15 23.02
C GLY A 557 -4.20 -10.38 23.72
N LEU A 558 -3.12 -10.93 23.16
CA LEU A 558 -2.42 -12.07 23.75
C LEU A 558 -1.73 -11.72 25.08
N GLU A 559 -1.12 -10.55 25.21
CA GLU A 559 -0.52 -10.09 26.47
C GLU A 559 -1.57 -9.90 27.56
N LEU A 560 -2.74 -9.35 27.24
CA LEU A 560 -3.84 -9.20 28.18
C LEU A 560 -4.42 -10.57 28.59
N TRP A 561 -4.59 -11.49 27.66
CA TRP A 561 -5.12 -12.82 27.91
C TRP A 561 -4.15 -13.68 28.71
N LEU A 562 -2.84 -13.59 28.42
CA LEU A 562 -1.78 -14.39 29.03
C LEU A 562 -1.01 -13.63 30.13
N ARG A 563 -1.57 -12.52 30.66
CA ARG A 563 -0.89 -11.62 31.61
C ARG A 563 -0.31 -12.29 32.88
N ARG A 564 -0.80 -13.46 33.25
CA ARG A 564 -0.35 -14.24 34.42
C ARG A 564 0.57 -15.42 34.05
N ARG A 565 0.98 -15.52 32.78
CA ARG A 565 1.81 -16.61 32.29
C ARG A 565 3.28 -16.17 32.09
N PRO A 566 4.22 -17.10 32.12
CA PRO A 566 5.65 -16.79 31.90
C PRO A 566 5.96 -16.19 30.51
N VAL A 567 5.03 -16.35 29.56
CA VAL A 567 5.14 -15.82 28.19
C VAL A 567 4.95 -14.29 28.11
N ARG A 568 4.58 -13.65 29.20
CA ARG A 568 4.34 -12.21 29.29
C ARG A 568 5.53 -11.41 28.78
N GLY A 569 5.29 -10.47 27.88
CA GLY A 569 6.29 -9.59 27.25
C GLY A 569 6.86 -10.12 25.95
N TRP A 570 6.72 -11.41 25.62
CA TRP A 570 7.24 -11.97 24.36
C TRP A 570 6.44 -11.54 23.12
N PHE A 571 5.11 -11.52 23.22
CA PHE A 571 4.27 -11.04 22.12
C PHE A 571 4.45 -9.54 21.91
N ALA A 572 4.55 -8.76 22.99
CA ALA A 572 4.85 -7.34 22.90
C ALA A 572 6.23 -7.09 22.25
N LEU A 573 7.25 -7.90 22.59
CA LEU A 573 8.58 -7.81 21.99
C LEU A 573 8.54 -8.07 20.47
N THR A 574 7.90 -9.17 20.06
CA THR A 574 7.85 -9.55 18.62
C THR A 574 7.04 -8.54 17.81
N ALA A 575 5.92 -8.05 18.35
CA ALA A 575 5.12 -7.01 17.72
C ALA A 575 5.83 -5.65 17.67
N SER A 576 6.55 -5.28 18.76
CA SER A 576 7.36 -4.06 18.75
C SER A 576 8.43 -4.11 17.67
N ALA A 577 9.10 -5.25 17.49
CA ALA A 577 10.09 -5.41 16.44
C ALA A 577 9.47 -5.40 15.03
N CYS A 578 8.31 -6.04 14.84
CA CYS A 578 7.56 -5.99 13.60
C CYS A 578 7.15 -4.55 13.24
N SER A 579 6.53 -3.82 14.20
CA SER A 579 6.08 -2.44 13.98
C SER A 579 7.26 -1.48 13.80
N MET A 580 8.35 -1.66 14.54
CA MET A 580 9.56 -0.87 14.36
C MET A 580 10.09 -0.99 12.93
N VAL A 581 10.29 -2.22 12.44
CA VAL A 581 10.82 -2.47 11.08
C VAL A 581 9.87 -1.92 10.01
N ALA A 582 8.56 -2.14 10.16
CA ALA A 582 7.55 -1.65 9.23
C ALA A 582 7.52 -0.12 9.14
N LEU A 583 7.49 0.56 10.30
CA LEU A 583 7.47 2.02 10.36
C LEU A 583 8.82 2.64 9.96
N MET A 584 9.95 1.98 10.23
CA MET A 584 11.26 2.38 9.70
C MET A 584 11.28 2.28 8.18
N ALA A 585 10.79 1.18 7.60
CA ALA A 585 10.70 1.03 6.16
C ALA A 585 9.83 2.15 5.57
N ALA A 586 8.66 2.43 6.14
CA ALA A 586 7.78 3.50 5.72
C ALA A 586 8.43 4.90 5.86
N HIS A 587 9.31 5.10 6.85
CA HIS A 587 10.01 6.36 7.07
C HIS A 587 11.19 6.59 6.12
N PHE A 588 12.01 5.56 5.89
CA PHE A 588 13.26 5.68 5.14
C PHE A 588 13.14 5.30 3.66
N LEU A 589 12.05 4.64 3.25
CA LEU A 589 11.82 4.21 1.88
C LEU A 589 10.55 4.83 1.26
N PRO A 590 10.37 6.19 1.33
CA PRO A 590 9.13 6.82 0.87
C PRO A 590 8.94 6.77 -0.65
N VAL A 591 9.97 6.41 -1.42
CA VAL A 591 9.88 6.20 -2.88
C VAL A 591 9.17 4.87 -3.21
N GLN A 592 9.45 3.83 -2.43
CA GLN A 592 8.85 2.49 -2.57
C GLN A 592 7.52 2.40 -1.81
N LEU A 593 7.49 3.00 -0.63
CA LEU A 593 6.33 3.07 0.24
C LEU A 593 5.76 4.48 0.21
N ASN A 594 5.10 4.83 -0.90
CA ASN A 594 4.57 6.17 -1.11
C ASN A 594 3.45 6.47 -0.11
N PRO A 595 3.59 7.49 0.76
CA PRO A 595 2.61 7.83 1.77
C PRO A 595 1.41 8.62 1.23
N ASN A 596 1.40 9.00 -0.04
CA ASN A 596 0.32 9.78 -0.62
C ASN A 596 -1.03 9.06 -0.48
N ILE A 597 -2.08 9.83 -0.26
CA ILE A 597 -3.46 9.33 -0.20
C ILE A 597 -4.07 9.57 -1.57
N SER A 598 -4.41 8.50 -2.27
CA SER A 598 -5.09 8.49 -3.56
C SER A 598 -6.48 7.86 -3.48
N ASN A 599 -7.30 8.08 -4.48
CA ASN A 599 -8.53 7.31 -4.65
C ASN A 599 -8.21 5.85 -4.95
N MET A 600 -9.17 5.00 -4.68
CA MET A 600 -9.08 3.58 -5.00
C MET A 600 -9.49 3.36 -6.45
N MET A 601 -8.76 2.51 -7.17
CA MET A 601 -9.12 2.12 -8.54
C MET A 601 -10.44 1.33 -8.54
N PRO A 602 -11.24 1.40 -9.63
CA PRO A 602 -12.54 0.71 -9.70
C PRO A 602 -12.49 -0.77 -9.32
N VAL A 603 -11.51 -1.50 -9.82
CA VAL A 603 -11.34 -2.93 -9.55
C VAL A 603 -11.08 -3.25 -8.06
N LEU A 604 -10.56 -2.27 -7.31
CA LEU A 604 -10.29 -2.42 -5.88
C LEU A 604 -11.49 -2.10 -4.99
N HIS A 605 -12.58 -1.57 -5.56
CA HIS A 605 -13.83 -1.26 -4.87
C HIS A 605 -14.71 -2.50 -4.72
N ASP A 606 -14.22 -3.49 -3.98
CA ASP A 606 -14.95 -4.73 -3.69
C ASP A 606 -14.78 -5.17 -2.24
N VAL A 607 -15.84 -5.65 -1.62
CA VAL A 607 -15.85 -6.07 -0.21
C VAL A 607 -14.95 -7.29 0.01
N TRP A 608 -14.92 -8.23 -0.95
CA TRP A 608 -14.07 -9.41 -0.85
C TRP A 608 -12.61 -9.07 -0.89
N LEU A 609 -12.24 -8.08 -1.73
CA LEU A 609 -10.86 -7.58 -1.77
C LEU A 609 -10.47 -6.90 -0.46
N TYR A 610 -11.34 -6.09 0.13
CA TYR A 610 -11.08 -5.48 1.44
C TYR A 610 -10.80 -6.54 2.51
N ILE A 611 -11.62 -7.58 2.57
CA ILE A 611 -11.45 -8.66 3.55
C ILE A 611 -10.17 -9.45 3.24
N HIS A 612 -10.00 -9.87 1.98
CA HIS A 612 -8.83 -10.61 1.51
C HIS A 612 -7.51 -9.93 1.87
N THR A 613 -7.35 -8.68 1.45
CA THR A 613 -6.10 -7.94 1.66
C THR A 613 -5.78 -7.77 3.13
N ASN A 614 -6.76 -7.44 3.97
CA ASN A 614 -6.54 -7.31 5.41
C ASN A 614 -6.19 -8.64 6.07
N VAL A 615 -6.78 -9.74 5.67
CA VAL A 615 -6.46 -11.09 6.21
C VAL A 615 -5.05 -11.52 5.79
N ILE A 616 -4.66 -11.29 4.53
CA ILE A 616 -3.31 -11.61 4.03
C ILE A 616 -2.26 -10.77 4.77
N ILE A 617 -2.43 -9.45 4.85
CA ILE A 617 -1.43 -8.59 5.50
C ILE A 617 -1.32 -8.87 7.00
N PHE A 618 -2.43 -9.24 7.64
CA PHE A 618 -2.41 -9.69 9.03
C PHE A 618 -1.63 -11.02 9.18
N SER A 619 -1.85 -11.99 8.30
CA SER A 619 -1.08 -13.23 8.32
C SER A 619 0.42 -12.97 8.16
N TYR A 620 0.82 -12.03 7.30
CA TYR A 620 2.22 -11.64 7.07
C TYR A 620 2.85 -11.01 8.32
N ALA A 621 2.11 -10.18 9.05
CA ALA A 621 2.58 -9.64 10.32
C ALA A 621 2.87 -10.75 11.35
N LEU A 622 1.97 -11.74 11.44
CA LEU A 622 2.16 -12.89 12.35
C LEU A 622 3.32 -13.78 11.93
N ILE A 623 3.53 -13.99 10.63
CA ILE A 623 4.70 -14.69 10.09
C ILE A 623 6.00 -13.98 10.50
N PHE A 624 6.04 -12.67 10.35
CA PHE A 624 7.21 -11.87 10.73
C PHE A 624 7.46 -11.93 12.24
N MET A 625 6.43 -11.82 13.07
CA MET A 625 6.53 -11.98 14.52
C MET A 625 7.01 -13.39 14.91
N ALA A 626 6.52 -14.43 14.22
CA ALA A 626 6.96 -15.81 14.42
C ALA A 626 8.46 -15.97 14.08
N ALA A 627 8.92 -15.35 12.99
CA ALA A 627 10.33 -15.39 12.61
C ALA A 627 11.26 -14.71 13.63
N ILE A 628 10.81 -13.61 14.27
CA ILE A 628 11.56 -12.96 15.34
C ILE A 628 11.70 -13.91 16.54
N SER A 629 10.60 -14.55 16.97
CA SER A 629 10.64 -15.54 18.05
C SER A 629 11.52 -16.73 17.70
N ALA A 630 11.43 -17.22 16.46
CA ALA A 630 12.27 -18.30 15.92
C ALA A 630 13.75 -17.91 15.91
N GLY A 631 14.09 -16.69 15.50
CA GLY A 631 15.45 -16.15 15.58
C GLY A 631 15.98 -16.12 17.01
N GLY A 632 15.15 -15.76 17.97
CA GLY A 632 15.44 -15.85 19.40
C GLY A 632 15.73 -17.30 19.82
N TYR A 633 14.96 -18.29 19.34
CA TYR A 633 15.23 -19.71 19.59
C TYR A 633 16.55 -20.19 18.98
N LEU A 634 16.85 -19.80 17.75
CA LEU A 634 18.11 -20.14 17.09
C LEU A 634 19.31 -19.53 17.83
N LEU A 635 19.20 -18.30 18.27
CA LEU A 635 20.24 -17.64 19.11
C LEU A 635 20.41 -18.34 20.45
N TYR A 636 19.32 -18.76 21.11
CA TYR A 636 19.37 -19.55 22.34
C TYR A 636 20.09 -20.87 22.12
N ARG A 637 19.80 -21.59 21.02
CA ARG A 637 20.48 -22.85 20.68
C ARG A 637 21.95 -22.65 20.34
N TRP A 638 22.27 -21.59 19.60
CA TRP A 638 23.66 -21.26 19.25
C TRP A 638 24.52 -20.98 20.49
N ARG A 639 23.93 -20.39 21.53
CA ARG A 639 24.60 -20.17 22.84
C ARG A 639 24.66 -21.40 23.74
N GLY A 640 24.42 -22.60 23.21
CA GLY A 640 24.48 -23.86 23.95
C GLY A 640 23.21 -24.20 24.75
N GLY A 641 22.09 -23.54 24.46
CA GLY A 641 20.82 -23.89 25.09
C GLY A 641 20.37 -25.31 24.75
N PRO A 642 19.74 -26.05 25.66
CA PRO A 642 19.29 -27.42 25.44
C PRO A 642 18.21 -27.52 24.36
N ALA A 643 18.08 -28.70 23.71
CA ALA A 643 17.07 -29.00 22.69
C ALA A 643 15.67 -29.17 23.31
N THR A 644 15.11 -28.11 23.82
CA THR A 644 13.75 -28.08 24.39
C THR A 644 12.74 -27.56 23.36
N TYR A 645 11.53 -28.07 23.36
CA TYR A 645 10.47 -27.68 22.45
C TYR A 645 9.10 -27.79 23.13
N ALA A 646 8.11 -27.05 22.63
CA ALA A 646 6.73 -27.13 23.11
C ALA A 646 6.11 -28.47 22.75
N ARG A 647 5.59 -29.17 23.77
CA ARG A 647 5.01 -30.53 23.62
C ARG A 647 3.58 -30.57 23.12
N ALA A 648 2.90 -29.42 23.10
CA ALA A 648 1.54 -29.28 22.59
C ALA A 648 1.48 -28.14 21.57
N GLY A 649 0.60 -28.26 20.56
CA GLY A 649 0.40 -27.20 19.57
C GLY A 649 -0.53 -26.09 20.08
N GLY A 650 -0.48 -24.93 19.42
CA GLY A 650 -1.36 -23.82 19.63
C GLY A 650 -1.34 -23.22 21.04
N THR A 651 -2.52 -22.76 21.46
CA THR A 651 -2.70 -22.16 22.80
C THR A 651 -2.33 -23.11 23.94
N ALA A 652 -2.43 -24.42 23.71
CA ALA A 652 -2.06 -25.43 24.71
C ALA A 652 -0.55 -25.45 25.01
N ALA A 653 0.31 -25.17 24.04
CA ALA A 653 1.75 -25.07 24.24
C ALA A 653 2.13 -23.98 25.24
N ILE A 654 1.52 -22.81 25.10
CA ILE A 654 1.79 -21.65 25.95
C ILE A 654 1.21 -21.82 27.36
N VAL A 655 0.05 -22.46 27.47
CA VAL A 655 -0.59 -22.70 28.75
C VAL A 655 0.16 -23.76 29.56
N MET A 656 0.77 -24.76 28.89
CA MET A 656 1.55 -25.81 29.57
C MET A 656 2.97 -25.35 29.95
N ALA A 657 3.62 -24.53 29.18
CA ALA A 657 4.93 -23.96 29.52
C ALA A 657 4.94 -23.16 30.84
N GLY A 658 3.76 -22.72 31.31
CA GLY A 658 3.62 -21.97 32.58
C GLY A 658 3.13 -22.77 33.78
N GLY A 659 2.88 -24.07 33.64
CA GLY A 659 2.20 -24.88 34.64
C GLY A 659 3.09 -25.82 35.43
N THR A 660 4.23 -25.36 36.01
CA THR A 660 5.05 -26.12 36.94
C THR A 660 5.04 -25.50 38.33
N GLY A 661 3.86 -25.35 38.87
CA GLY A 661 3.67 -25.07 40.29
C GLY A 661 2.80 -26.16 40.87
N SER A 662 3.39 -27.10 41.57
CA SER A 662 2.71 -28.07 42.43
C SER A 662 2.28 -29.40 41.78
N ALA A 663 3.26 -30.28 41.55
CA ALA A 663 3.09 -31.71 41.75
C ALA A 663 4.48 -32.38 41.90
N ALA A 664 5.20 -32.02 42.94
CA ALA A 664 6.30 -32.86 43.45
C ALA A 664 5.82 -33.36 44.80
N ALA A 665 5.35 -34.58 44.85
CA ALA A 665 5.53 -35.54 45.94
C ALA A 665 4.56 -36.69 45.77
N GLY A 666 5.05 -37.87 45.56
CA GLY A 666 4.26 -39.08 45.90
C GLY A 666 4.19 -40.12 44.79
N GLY A 667 5.18 -40.94 44.67
CA GLY A 667 5.17 -42.39 44.76
C GLY A 667 4.43 -43.25 43.72
N ALA A 668 5.25 -44.07 43.06
CA ALA A 668 5.04 -45.46 42.79
C ALA A 668 3.78 -45.99 42.06
N GLY A 669 4.00 -46.63 40.93
CA GLY A 669 3.40 -47.90 40.55
C GLY A 669 2.08 -47.81 39.75
N GLY A 670 2.14 -48.26 38.52
CA GLY A 670 0.90 -48.62 37.80
C GLY A 670 1.06 -48.58 36.29
N ALA A 671 1.50 -49.74 35.73
CA ALA A 671 1.38 -50.04 34.32
C ALA A 671 -0.07 -50.08 33.87
N VAL A 672 -0.46 -49.40 32.84
CA VAL A 672 -1.73 -49.58 32.15
C VAL A 672 -1.52 -49.61 30.64
N VAL A 673 -1.80 -50.79 30.16
CA VAL A 673 -2.12 -51.32 28.85
C VAL A 673 -2.44 -50.28 27.74
N SER A 674 -1.72 -50.49 26.65
CA SER A 674 -1.95 -49.95 25.32
C SER A 674 -3.20 -50.55 24.72
N ALA A 675 -4.15 -49.73 24.26
CA ALA A 675 -5.13 -50.12 23.25
C ALA A 675 -5.05 -49.21 22.07
N GLY A 676 -4.83 -49.79 20.93
CA GLY A 676 -4.57 -49.13 19.66
C GLY A 676 -5.75 -48.39 19.08
N GLY A 677 -5.48 -47.40 18.32
CA GLY A 677 -6.44 -46.61 17.55
C GLY A 677 -5.72 -45.43 16.94
N GLY A 678 -5.39 -45.56 15.64
CA GLY A 678 -4.70 -44.53 14.87
C GLY A 678 -5.45 -43.22 14.80
N ALA A 679 -4.87 -42.20 15.40
CA ALA A 679 -5.17 -40.81 15.22
C ALA A 679 -3.90 -40.07 15.62
N MET A 680 -3.45 -39.16 14.75
CA MET A 680 -2.27 -38.32 14.86
C MET A 680 -1.89 -37.99 16.31
N GLY A 681 -1.11 -38.83 16.93
CA GLY A 681 -0.64 -38.70 18.28
C GLY A 681 0.78 -38.13 18.24
N PHE A 682 1.00 -37.05 18.96
CA PHE A 682 2.34 -36.67 19.38
C PHE A 682 2.93 -37.82 20.15
N GLY A 683 3.95 -38.47 19.57
CA GLY A 683 4.57 -39.62 20.18
C GLY A 683 5.07 -39.31 21.59
N ASP A 684 4.74 -40.20 22.51
CA ASP A 684 5.30 -40.28 23.85
C ASP A 684 6.74 -40.73 23.76
N ASP A 685 7.69 -39.76 23.81
CA ASP A 685 9.03 -40.03 24.29
C ASP A 685 9.10 -39.52 25.75
N ALA A 686 8.65 -40.35 26.64
CA ALA A 686 8.86 -40.18 28.07
C ALA A 686 10.31 -40.52 28.38
N GLN A 687 11.19 -39.53 28.40
CA GLN A 687 12.38 -39.49 29.25
C GLN A 687 13.07 -38.15 29.19
N SER A 688 12.70 -37.23 30.05
CA SER A 688 13.69 -36.43 30.80
C SER A 688 13.04 -35.68 31.91
N ALA A 689 13.64 -35.77 33.06
CA ALA A 689 13.29 -35.30 34.40
C ALA A 689 12.68 -33.90 34.47
N GLY A 690 11.85 -33.74 35.49
CA GLY A 690 11.28 -32.50 35.98
C GLY A 690 12.25 -31.35 36.01
N GLY A 691 12.05 -30.40 35.09
CA GLY A 691 12.70 -29.12 35.03
C GLY A 691 11.73 -28.07 34.59
N LYS A 692 11.69 -26.94 35.27
CA LYS A 692 10.95 -25.72 34.93
C LYS A 692 10.99 -25.47 33.41
N GLY A 693 9.87 -25.34 32.72
CA GLY A 693 9.79 -25.12 31.27
C GLY A 693 10.81 -24.04 30.83
N GLY A 694 11.79 -24.44 30.03
CA GLY A 694 12.93 -23.61 29.71
C GLY A 694 12.59 -22.51 28.69
N LEU A 695 13.46 -21.51 28.57
CA LEU A 695 13.35 -20.44 27.58
C LEU A 695 13.11 -20.97 26.15
N GLY A 696 13.76 -22.10 25.80
CA GLY A 696 13.60 -22.73 24.49
C GLY A 696 12.17 -23.26 24.24
N GLU A 697 11.55 -23.88 25.26
CA GLU A 697 10.16 -24.34 25.17
C GLU A 697 9.18 -23.19 24.98
N LEU A 698 9.44 -22.06 25.65
CA LEU A 698 8.66 -20.85 25.55
C LEU A 698 8.75 -20.23 24.14
N LEU A 699 9.98 -20.05 23.64
CA LEU A 699 10.22 -19.48 22.31
C LEU A 699 9.63 -20.33 21.18
N ASP A 700 9.80 -21.66 21.28
CA ASP A 700 9.20 -22.58 20.32
C ASP A 700 7.65 -22.54 20.41
N GLY A 701 7.08 -22.43 21.62
CA GLY A 701 5.63 -22.31 21.82
C GLY A 701 5.05 -21.02 21.24
N VAL A 702 5.72 -19.87 21.41
CA VAL A 702 5.33 -18.60 20.82
C VAL A 702 5.41 -18.67 19.29
N THR A 703 6.51 -19.19 18.76
CA THR A 703 6.69 -19.38 17.31
C THR A 703 5.57 -20.25 16.75
N LEU A 704 5.29 -21.39 17.38
CA LEU A 704 4.27 -22.32 16.92
C LEU A 704 2.87 -21.72 16.93
N LEU A 705 2.49 -20.98 17.99
CA LEU A 705 1.18 -20.32 18.05
C LEU A 705 1.00 -19.31 16.92
N LEU A 706 1.99 -18.43 16.73
CA LEU A 706 1.92 -17.39 15.70
C LEU A 706 1.88 -18.01 14.31
N MET A 707 2.60 -19.11 14.08
CA MET A 707 2.60 -19.83 12.82
C MET A 707 1.29 -20.57 12.54
N GLU A 708 0.72 -21.26 13.52
CA GLU A 708 -0.57 -21.91 13.35
C GLU A 708 -1.68 -20.92 13.02
N LEU A 709 -1.66 -19.76 13.69
CA LEU A 709 -2.62 -18.68 13.42
C LEU A 709 -2.40 -18.08 12.01
N SER A 710 -1.14 -17.79 11.67
CA SER A 710 -0.82 -17.24 10.35
C SER A 710 -1.13 -18.23 9.22
N PHE A 711 -0.93 -19.53 9.43
CA PHE A 711 -1.24 -20.56 8.45
C PHE A 711 -2.72 -20.62 8.08
N ILE A 712 -3.62 -20.55 9.08
CA ILE A 712 -5.05 -20.53 8.85
C ILE A 712 -5.46 -19.24 8.14
N LEU A 713 -4.95 -18.08 8.60
CA LEU A 713 -5.27 -16.78 8.00
C LEU A 713 -4.74 -16.67 6.58
N LEU A 714 -3.53 -17.18 6.31
CA LEU A 714 -2.95 -17.16 4.97
C LEU A 714 -3.81 -17.97 3.99
N TRP A 715 -4.26 -19.18 4.38
CA TRP A 715 -5.15 -19.98 3.55
C TRP A 715 -6.51 -19.31 3.37
N ALA A 716 -7.11 -18.82 4.45
CA ALA A 716 -8.35 -18.08 4.37
C ALA A 716 -8.24 -16.86 3.46
N GLY A 717 -7.13 -16.13 3.55
CA GLY A 717 -6.83 -15.01 2.68
C GLY A 717 -6.71 -15.43 1.21
N ILE A 718 -5.97 -16.49 0.89
CA ILE A 718 -5.84 -17.03 -0.47
C ILE A 718 -7.22 -17.39 -1.03
N VAL A 719 -8.07 -18.08 -0.25
CA VAL A 719 -9.43 -18.43 -0.66
C VAL A 719 -10.28 -17.19 -0.94
N MET A 720 -10.23 -16.19 -0.06
CA MET A 720 -10.98 -14.93 -0.27
C MET A 720 -10.48 -14.17 -1.51
N GLY A 721 -9.18 -14.20 -1.79
CA GLY A 721 -8.60 -13.66 -3.02
C GLY A 721 -9.09 -14.39 -4.27
N ALA A 722 -9.21 -15.71 -4.20
CA ALA A 722 -9.78 -16.51 -5.29
C ALA A 722 -11.28 -16.19 -5.52
N ILE A 723 -12.05 -15.96 -4.45
CA ILE A 723 -13.45 -15.52 -4.55
C ILE A 723 -13.54 -14.15 -5.26
N TRP A 724 -12.71 -13.21 -4.84
CA TRP A 724 -12.66 -11.89 -5.47
C TRP A 724 -12.25 -11.98 -6.95
N ALA A 725 -11.21 -12.75 -7.27
CA ALA A 725 -10.74 -12.92 -8.65
C ALA A 725 -11.81 -13.59 -9.54
N ASP A 726 -12.56 -14.54 -9.01
CA ASP A 726 -13.70 -15.14 -9.69
C ASP A 726 -14.82 -14.13 -9.92
N HIS A 727 -15.13 -13.30 -8.91
CA HIS A 727 -16.17 -12.28 -9.02
C HIS A 727 -15.80 -11.14 -9.98
N SER A 728 -14.52 -10.69 -9.97
CA SER A 728 -14.08 -9.56 -10.79
C SER A 728 -13.65 -9.95 -12.20
N TRP A 729 -13.10 -11.15 -12.39
CA TRP A 729 -12.47 -11.60 -13.65
C TRP A 729 -13.01 -12.93 -14.19
N GLY A 730 -13.94 -13.56 -13.51
CA GLY A 730 -14.52 -14.86 -13.91
C GLY A 730 -13.57 -16.04 -13.79
N ARG A 731 -12.49 -15.92 -13.03
CA ARG A 731 -11.52 -16.99 -12.81
C ARG A 731 -10.94 -16.92 -11.40
N PRO A 732 -11.08 -17.95 -10.58
CA PRO A 732 -10.63 -17.95 -9.20
C PRO A 732 -9.11 -18.03 -9.05
N TRP A 733 -8.38 -18.35 -10.12
CA TRP A 733 -6.93 -18.50 -10.13
C TRP A 733 -6.35 -18.18 -11.52
N GLY A 734 -5.39 -17.25 -11.57
CA GLY A 734 -4.79 -16.79 -12.82
C GLY A 734 -3.31 -17.17 -13.00
N TRP A 735 -2.70 -17.91 -12.04
CA TRP A 735 -1.27 -18.19 -12.01
C TRP A 735 -0.40 -16.93 -12.00
N ASP A 736 -0.95 -15.84 -11.47
CA ASP A 736 -0.21 -14.60 -11.29
C ASP A 736 0.96 -14.80 -10.30
N PRO A 737 2.10 -14.11 -10.47
CA PRO A 737 3.23 -14.22 -9.54
C PRO A 737 2.85 -14.04 -8.07
N LYS A 738 1.94 -13.11 -7.73
CA LYS A 738 1.49 -12.89 -6.35
C LYS A 738 0.71 -14.09 -5.80
N GLU A 739 -0.16 -14.69 -6.60
CA GLU A 739 -0.91 -15.90 -6.23
C GLU A 739 0.04 -17.08 -5.99
N VAL A 740 0.97 -17.32 -6.92
CA VAL A 740 1.93 -18.42 -6.84
C VAL A 740 2.81 -18.30 -5.61
N PHE A 741 3.33 -17.11 -5.31
CA PHE A 741 4.21 -16.91 -4.15
C PHE A 741 3.46 -16.89 -2.81
N ALA A 742 2.19 -16.48 -2.79
CA ALA A 742 1.33 -16.65 -1.63
C ALA A 742 1.11 -18.15 -1.34
N LEU A 743 0.85 -18.95 -2.37
CA LEU A 743 0.73 -20.41 -2.27
C LEU A 743 2.06 -21.06 -1.83
N ASN A 744 3.20 -20.61 -2.36
CA ASN A 744 4.52 -21.10 -1.95
C ASN A 744 4.77 -20.83 -0.46
N THR A 745 4.41 -19.63 0.03
CA THR A 745 4.48 -19.31 1.46
C THR A 745 3.63 -20.26 2.29
N PHE A 746 2.39 -20.52 1.86
CA PHE A 746 1.51 -21.47 2.52
C PHE A 746 2.09 -22.90 2.54
N ILE A 747 2.69 -23.37 1.43
CA ILE A 747 3.32 -24.70 1.33
C ILE A 747 4.49 -24.83 2.31
N VAL A 748 5.32 -23.80 2.48
CA VAL A 748 6.43 -23.82 3.45
C VAL A 748 5.90 -24.05 4.86
N PHE A 749 4.83 -23.39 5.25
CA PHE A 749 4.22 -23.58 6.56
C PHE A 749 3.51 -24.93 6.70
N ALA A 750 2.90 -25.43 5.63
CA ALA A 750 2.36 -26.79 5.60
C ALA A 750 3.47 -27.84 5.81
N LEU A 751 4.61 -27.67 5.13
CA LEU A 751 5.78 -28.54 5.32
C LEU A 751 6.29 -28.47 6.76
N LEU A 752 6.35 -27.28 7.36
CA LEU A 752 6.78 -27.11 8.74
C LEU A 752 5.96 -27.96 9.70
N ILE A 753 4.63 -27.90 9.61
CA ILE A 753 3.72 -28.65 10.46
C ILE A 753 3.99 -30.16 10.33
N HIS A 754 4.21 -30.66 9.12
CA HIS A 754 4.45 -32.09 8.85
C HIS A 754 5.86 -32.53 9.26
N VAL A 755 6.90 -31.75 8.98
CA VAL A 755 8.28 -32.01 9.35
C VAL A 755 8.41 -32.14 10.86
N ARG A 756 7.74 -31.28 11.63
CA ARG A 756 7.74 -31.30 13.10
C ARG A 756 7.31 -32.66 13.68
N TRP A 757 6.50 -33.44 12.99
CA TRP A 757 6.07 -34.76 13.47
C TRP A 757 7.15 -35.83 13.31
N ARG A 758 8.05 -35.67 12.34
CA ARG A 758 9.03 -36.67 11.96
C ARG A 758 10.44 -36.43 12.53
N VAL A 759 10.77 -35.15 12.82
CA VAL A 759 12.13 -34.80 13.23
C VAL A 759 12.36 -35.00 14.72
N LYS A 760 13.62 -35.34 15.09
CA LYS A 760 14.03 -35.49 16.50
C LYS A 760 14.11 -34.14 17.21
N ASP A 761 14.76 -33.13 16.61
CA ASP A 761 14.86 -31.77 17.16
C ASP A 761 13.76 -30.90 16.62
N LYS A 762 12.56 -31.02 17.22
CA LYS A 762 11.35 -30.32 16.79
C LYS A 762 11.47 -28.80 16.88
N GLY A 763 12.12 -28.29 17.93
CA GLY A 763 12.29 -26.85 18.14
C GLY A 763 13.20 -26.21 17.09
N LEU A 764 14.33 -26.84 16.78
CA LEU A 764 15.27 -26.35 15.76
C LEU A 764 14.60 -26.26 14.39
N TRP A 765 13.95 -27.34 13.96
CA TRP A 765 13.31 -27.35 12.64
C TRP A 765 12.11 -26.40 12.55
N THR A 766 11.35 -26.23 13.63
CA THR A 766 10.29 -25.22 13.69
C THR A 766 10.89 -23.82 13.47
N ALA A 767 11.96 -23.50 14.17
CA ALA A 767 12.59 -22.21 14.06
C ALA A 767 13.22 -21.96 12.67
N VAL A 768 13.92 -22.94 12.12
CA VAL A 768 14.54 -22.85 10.77
C VAL A 768 13.46 -22.63 9.71
N LEU A 769 12.41 -23.46 9.71
CA LEU A 769 11.34 -23.35 8.70
C LEU A 769 10.49 -22.08 8.88
N ALA A 770 10.34 -21.57 10.11
CA ALA A 770 9.69 -20.29 10.35
C ALA A 770 10.46 -19.12 9.73
N VAL A 771 11.79 -19.13 9.86
CA VAL A 771 12.65 -18.12 9.24
C VAL A 771 12.63 -18.24 7.71
N ILE A 772 12.69 -19.46 7.18
CA ILE A 772 12.59 -19.71 5.73
C ILE A 772 11.22 -19.23 5.21
N GLY A 773 10.13 -19.57 5.90
CA GLY A 773 8.79 -19.12 5.52
C GLY A 773 8.66 -17.59 5.52
N ALA A 774 9.26 -16.92 6.50
CA ALA A 774 9.31 -15.45 6.52
C ALA A 774 10.16 -14.89 5.37
N ALA A 775 11.27 -15.52 5.02
CA ALA A 775 12.07 -15.09 3.87
C ALA A 775 11.30 -15.24 2.54
N VAL A 776 10.56 -16.34 2.34
CA VAL A 776 9.69 -16.54 1.18
C VAL A 776 8.58 -15.51 1.15
N MET A 777 7.95 -15.21 2.29
CA MET A 777 6.93 -14.17 2.41
C MET A 777 7.49 -12.78 2.08
N LEU A 778 8.65 -12.42 2.59
CA LEU A 778 9.31 -11.14 2.30
C LEU A 778 9.72 -11.06 0.83
N PHE A 779 10.20 -12.16 0.23
CA PHE A 779 10.48 -12.21 -1.19
C PHE A 779 9.21 -11.93 -2.01
N ASN A 780 8.09 -12.57 -1.67
CA ASN A 780 6.80 -12.28 -2.28
C ASN A 780 6.43 -10.80 -2.13
N TRP A 781 6.52 -10.29 -0.92
CA TRP A 781 6.07 -8.93 -0.65
C TRP A 781 6.95 -7.84 -1.29
N ILE A 782 8.27 -8.05 -1.36
CA ILE A 782 9.22 -7.07 -1.90
C ILE A 782 9.45 -7.29 -3.40
N VAL A 783 9.91 -8.48 -3.78
CA VAL A 783 10.37 -8.73 -5.17
C VAL A 783 9.18 -8.78 -6.13
N ILE A 784 8.13 -9.51 -5.76
CA ILE A 784 6.96 -9.67 -6.63
C ILE A 784 6.20 -8.36 -6.78
N ASN A 785 6.14 -7.51 -5.75
CA ASN A 785 5.44 -6.23 -5.87
C ASN A 785 6.22 -5.14 -6.60
N PHE A 786 7.56 -5.12 -6.48
CA PHE A 786 8.36 -4.00 -6.99
C PHE A 786 9.19 -4.33 -8.23
N VAL A 787 9.41 -5.60 -8.53
CA VAL A 787 10.31 -6.02 -9.62
C VAL A 787 9.56 -6.78 -10.72
N ILE A 788 8.58 -7.61 -10.35
CA ILE A 788 7.87 -8.47 -11.30
C ILE A 788 6.48 -7.87 -11.59
N THR A 789 6.23 -7.61 -12.87
CA THR A 789 4.91 -7.18 -13.34
C THR A 789 3.99 -8.39 -13.52
N GLY A 790 2.74 -8.28 -13.06
CA GLY A 790 1.71 -9.30 -13.17
C GLY A 790 0.33 -8.69 -13.25
N LEU A 791 -0.71 -9.51 -13.20
CA LEU A 791 -2.12 -9.06 -13.22
C LEU A 791 -2.45 -8.11 -12.06
N HIS A 792 -1.73 -8.22 -10.94
CA HIS A 792 -1.89 -7.41 -9.74
C HIS A 792 -0.90 -6.22 -9.69
N SER A 793 -0.35 -5.77 -10.80
CA SER A 793 0.67 -4.69 -10.82
C SER A 793 0.09 -3.27 -10.92
N TYR A 794 -1.17 -3.08 -10.60
CA TYR A 794 -1.83 -1.78 -10.55
C TYR A 794 -1.75 -1.08 -9.18
N ALA A 795 -0.95 -1.59 -8.25
CA ALA A 795 -0.73 -0.99 -6.93
C ALA A 795 0.60 -0.25 -6.85
#